data_bc34fd8814f5cadc5bf825f8198da903
#
_entry.id   bc34fd8814f5cadc5bf825f8198da903
#
_cell.length_a   1.000
_cell.length_b   1.000
_cell.length_c   1.000
_cell.angle_alpha   90.00
_cell.angle_beta   90.00
_cell.angle_gamma   90.00
#
_symmetry.space_group_name_H-M   'P 1'
#
loop_
_entity.id
_entity.type
_entity.pdbx_description
1 polymer ?
#
loop_
_entity_poly.entity_id
_entity_poly.type
_entity_poly.pdbx_seq_one_letter_code
_entity_poly.pdbx_strand_id
1 'polypeptide(L)'
;MDNMLELLLAGGMDIVRAMRLLVPPAWQNNPDMDPELRAFFDFNSMHMEPWDGPAGIVMSDGRYAACNLDRNGLRPARYVITKDKLITCASEVGIWDYQPDEVVEKGRVGPGELMVIDTRGGRILHSAETDDDLKSRHPYKEWMEKNVRRLVPFEDLPDEDVGSRQLDDDTLASYQKQFNYSAEELDSVLRVLGENGQEAVGSMGDDTPFAVLSSQPRIIYDYFRQQFAQVTNPPIDPLREAHVMSLATSIGREMNVFCEAEGQAHRLSFKSPILLYSDFKQLTTMEEEHYRADTLDITFNAAETTLAETVKALCDKAEQMVRNGTVLLVLSDRNIAKDRLPVPAPMAVGAIQTRLVDKSLRCDANIIVETASARDPHHFAVLLGFGATAIYPYLAYETLARLVDSKAIEKDYRTVMLNYRNGINKGLYKIMSKMGISTIASYRCSKLFEAVGLHRDVSDLCFLGVVSRIGGAGFDDFQQDLLNLSKRAWLVRKPLDQGGLLKYVHGGEYHAYNPDVVRTLQQAVQSGEYRDYQQYSQLVNERPAATLRDLLALNPGDEAIDIAQVESAKELYKRFDTAAMSIGALSPEAHESLAEAMNGIGGFSNSGEGGEDPARYGTNKVSRIKQVASGRFGVTPAYLVNADVIQIKVAQGAKPGEGGQLPGDKVTPYIAKLRYSVPGVTLISPPPHHDIYSIEDLAQLIFDLKQVNPKAMISVKLVSEPGVGTIATGVAKAYADLITIAGYDGGTGASPLSSVKYAGCPWELGLVETQQALVANGLRHKIRLQVDGGLKTGLDIIKAAILGAESFGFGTGPMWRWAVNTCVFAT
;
A
#
# COMPACT_ATOMS: atom_id res chain seq x y z
N MET A 1 14.23 -3.65 16.50
CA MET A 1 13.73 -4.39 17.68
C MET A 1 14.76 -4.40 18.79
N ASP A 2 16.02 -4.76 18.56
CA ASP A 2 17.07 -4.85 19.55
C ASP A 2 17.21 -3.59 20.40
N ASN A 3 17.36 -2.42 19.79
CA ASN A 3 17.46 -1.15 20.53
C ASN A 3 16.23 -0.87 21.41
N MET A 4 15.03 -1.28 20.97
CA MET A 4 13.82 -1.10 21.79
C MET A 4 13.80 -2.08 22.96
N LEU A 5 14.20 -3.33 22.75
CA LEU A 5 14.34 -4.31 23.82
C LEU A 5 15.37 -3.84 24.85
N GLU A 6 16.54 -3.38 24.40
CA GLU A 6 17.58 -2.81 25.30
C GLU A 6 17.07 -1.61 26.10
N LEU A 7 16.30 -0.71 25.46
CA LEU A 7 15.67 0.43 26.14
C LEU A 7 14.71 -0.04 27.25
N LEU A 8 13.86 -1.02 26.97
CA LEU A 8 12.91 -1.55 27.95
C LEU A 8 13.61 -2.20 29.12
N LEU A 9 14.66 -3.01 28.86
CA LEU A 9 15.48 -3.62 29.88
C LEU A 9 16.24 -2.58 30.72
N ALA A 10 16.84 -1.57 30.10
CA ALA A 10 17.49 -0.46 30.77
C ALA A 10 16.54 0.35 31.67
N GLY A 11 15.26 0.44 31.28
CA GLY A 11 14.18 1.03 32.08
C GLY A 11 13.71 0.17 33.25
N GLY A 12 14.27 -1.04 33.45
CA GLY A 12 13.95 -1.97 34.54
C GLY A 12 12.84 -2.98 34.23
N MET A 13 12.39 -3.08 32.99
CA MET A 13 11.42 -4.11 32.59
C MET A 13 12.11 -5.46 32.46
N ASP A 14 11.51 -6.55 32.95
CA ASP A 14 12.03 -7.89 32.73
C ASP A 14 11.89 -8.34 31.28
N ILE A 15 12.81 -9.21 30.82
CA ILE A 15 12.91 -9.61 29.41
C ILE A 15 11.64 -10.33 28.90
N VAL A 16 10.97 -11.08 29.76
CA VAL A 16 9.76 -11.84 29.40
C VAL A 16 8.62 -10.88 29.10
N ARG A 17 8.38 -9.90 29.97
CA ARG A 17 7.38 -8.86 29.77
C ARG A 17 7.73 -8.01 28.55
N ALA A 18 8.97 -7.54 28.44
CA ALA A 18 9.41 -6.73 27.31
C ALA A 18 9.13 -7.42 25.96
N MET A 19 9.41 -8.70 25.83
CA MET A 19 9.12 -9.45 24.61
C MET A 19 7.62 -9.64 24.38
N ARG A 20 6.82 -9.88 25.42
CA ARG A 20 5.37 -10.00 25.28
C ARG A 20 4.70 -8.68 24.86
N LEU A 21 5.29 -7.54 25.20
CA LEU A 21 4.84 -6.23 24.72
C LEU A 21 5.24 -5.97 23.25
N LEU A 22 6.49 -6.31 22.91
CA LEU A 22 7.01 -6.08 21.56
C LEU A 22 6.42 -7.06 20.54
N VAL A 23 6.28 -8.34 20.91
CA VAL A 23 5.80 -9.39 19.99
C VAL A 23 4.68 -10.20 20.65
N PRO A 24 3.51 -9.57 20.90
CA PRO A 24 2.35 -10.28 21.44
C PRO A 24 1.76 -11.21 20.37
N PRO A 25 0.99 -12.24 20.73
CA PRO A 25 0.17 -12.98 19.79
C PRO A 25 -0.88 -12.05 19.14
N ALA A 26 -1.51 -12.47 18.05
CA ALA A 26 -2.66 -11.76 17.49
C ALA A 26 -3.90 -12.07 18.37
N TRP A 27 -4.23 -11.18 19.29
CA TRP A 27 -5.30 -11.41 20.29
C TRP A 27 -6.63 -10.75 19.95
N GLN A 28 -6.63 -9.66 19.17
CA GLN A 28 -7.80 -8.80 18.98
C GLN A 28 -9.03 -9.55 18.43
N ASN A 29 -8.81 -10.45 17.49
CA ASN A 29 -9.86 -11.22 16.83
C ASN A 29 -9.94 -12.69 17.31
N ASN A 30 -9.30 -13.05 18.43
CA ASN A 30 -9.38 -14.39 19.01
C ASN A 30 -10.48 -14.46 20.07
N PRO A 31 -11.67 -15.00 19.78
CA PRO A 31 -12.78 -15.06 20.75
C PRO A 31 -12.53 -16.00 21.93
N ASP A 32 -11.65 -16.99 21.75
CA ASP A 32 -11.39 -18.05 22.73
C ASP A 32 -10.27 -17.69 23.74
N MET A 33 -9.67 -16.48 23.61
CA MET A 33 -8.62 -16.05 24.52
C MET A 33 -9.15 -15.83 25.94
N ASP A 34 -8.40 -16.30 26.94
CA ASP A 34 -8.67 -16.03 28.36
C ASP A 34 -8.91 -14.51 28.59
N PRO A 35 -10.04 -14.12 29.20
CA PRO A 35 -10.39 -12.72 29.42
C PRO A 35 -9.36 -11.91 30.25
N GLU A 36 -8.68 -12.53 31.22
CA GLU A 36 -7.64 -11.87 32.01
C GLU A 36 -6.39 -11.61 31.16
N LEU A 37 -6.00 -12.59 30.34
CA LEU A 37 -4.89 -12.44 29.41
C LEU A 37 -5.21 -11.41 28.32
N ARG A 38 -6.42 -11.42 27.81
CA ARG A 38 -6.89 -10.38 26.86
C ARG A 38 -6.75 -8.98 27.47
N ALA A 39 -7.19 -8.82 28.72
CA ALA A 39 -7.09 -7.54 29.43
C ALA A 39 -5.63 -7.08 29.61
N PHE A 40 -4.70 -8.01 29.87
CA PHE A 40 -3.27 -7.71 29.88
C PHE A 40 -2.78 -7.15 28.53
N PHE A 41 -3.12 -7.81 27.42
CA PHE A 41 -2.71 -7.32 26.11
C PHE A 41 -3.41 -6.02 25.71
N ASP A 42 -4.70 -5.89 25.97
CA ASP A 42 -5.46 -4.66 25.68
C ASP A 42 -4.91 -3.48 26.47
N PHE A 43 -4.60 -3.64 27.76
CA PHE A 43 -4.00 -2.61 28.61
C PHE A 43 -2.65 -2.13 28.06
N ASN A 44 -1.74 -3.05 27.78
CA ASN A 44 -0.40 -2.70 27.34
C ASN A 44 -0.38 -2.13 25.91
N SER A 45 -1.24 -2.60 25.01
CA SER A 45 -1.35 -2.10 23.63
C SER A 45 -1.85 -0.66 23.52
N MET A 46 -2.40 -0.10 24.59
CA MET A 46 -2.80 1.32 24.63
C MET A 46 -1.59 2.27 24.71
N HIS A 47 -0.41 1.76 25.07
CA HIS A 47 0.80 2.53 25.33
C HIS A 47 2.00 2.10 24.50
N MET A 48 1.90 0.99 23.78
CA MET A 48 2.96 0.49 22.91
C MET A 48 2.35 -0.32 21.76
N GLU A 49 2.75 0.00 20.54
CA GLU A 49 2.40 -0.75 19.35
C GLU A 49 3.22 -2.05 19.25
N PRO A 50 2.61 -3.13 18.73
CA PRO A 50 3.32 -4.39 18.52
C PRO A 50 4.25 -4.31 17.31
N TRP A 51 5.29 -5.13 17.33
CA TRP A 51 6.17 -5.35 16.19
C TRP A 51 5.56 -6.35 15.21
N ASP A 52 5.62 -6.03 13.93
CA ASP A 52 5.20 -6.90 12.81
C ASP A 52 6.40 -7.36 11.97
N GLY A 53 6.21 -8.43 11.21
CA GLY A 53 7.17 -8.98 10.27
C GLY A 53 7.72 -10.35 10.69
N PRO A 54 8.37 -11.08 9.75
CA PRO A 54 8.88 -12.42 9.99
C PRO A 54 10.10 -12.37 10.92
N ALA A 55 10.04 -13.06 12.06
CA ALA A 55 11.14 -13.15 13.00
C ALA A 55 11.13 -14.47 13.80
N GLY A 56 12.28 -15.09 13.89
CA GLY A 56 12.59 -16.07 14.92
C GLY A 56 13.58 -15.41 15.87
N ILE A 57 13.17 -15.17 17.13
CA ILE A 57 13.93 -14.35 18.06
C ILE A 57 14.52 -15.24 19.13
N VAL A 58 15.83 -15.17 19.32
CA VAL A 58 16.54 -15.82 20.42
C VAL A 58 17.22 -14.73 21.24
N MET A 59 17.07 -14.76 22.56
CA MET A 59 17.57 -13.72 23.45
C MET A 59 18.02 -14.31 24.82
N SER A 60 18.87 -13.57 25.53
CA SER A 60 19.28 -13.88 26.87
C SER A 60 19.66 -12.63 27.68
N ASP A 61 19.32 -12.59 28.94
CA ASP A 61 19.75 -11.58 29.92
C ASP A 61 20.75 -12.13 30.97
N GLY A 62 21.26 -13.35 30.76
CA GLY A 62 22.17 -14.05 31.69
C GLY A 62 21.45 -14.90 32.76
N ARG A 63 20.14 -14.71 32.93
CA ARG A 63 19.28 -15.59 33.72
C ARG A 63 18.33 -16.36 32.83
N TYR A 64 17.61 -15.66 32.00
CA TYR A 64 16.68 -16.25 31.06
C TYR A 64 17.35 -16.40 29.69
N ALA A 65 17.14 -17.55 29.07
CA ALA A 65 17.31 -17.73 27.64
C ALA A 65 15.94 -17.99 27.05
N ALA A 66 15.59 -17.33 25.97
CA ALA A 66 14.25 -17.42 25.43
C ALA A 66 14.22 -17.48 23.90
N CYS A 67 13.20 -18.14 23.37
CA CYS A 67 12.88 -18.17 21.94
C CYS A 67 11.45 -17.67 21.75
N ASN A 68 11.26 -16.66 20.90
CA ASN A 68 9.94 -16.11 20.53
C ASN A 68 9.75 -16.19 19.02
N LEU A 69 8.55 -16.55 18.59
CA LEU A 69 8.18 -16.51 17.19
C LEU A 69 7.39 -15.23 16.91
N ASP A 70 7.48 -14.72 15.67
CA ASP A 70 6.71 -13.56 15.25
C ASP A 70 5.19 -13.76 15.43
N ARG A 71 4.44 -12.66 15.54
CA ARG A 71 2.99 -12.64 15.79
C ARG A 71 2.18 -13.51 14.85
N ASN A 72 2.55 -13.55 13.59
CA ASN A 72 1.79 -14.17 12.50
C ASN A 72 2.30 -15.55 12.13
N GLY A 73 3.40 -16.02 12.78
CA GLY A 73 4.00 -17.31 12.51
C GLY A 73 4.58 -17.42 11.10
N LEU A 74 5.19 -16.35 10.60
CA LEU A 74 5.76 -16.29 9.25
C LEU A 74 7.08 -17.08 9.18
N ARG A 75 7.89 -17.05 10.25
CA ARG A 75 9.08 -17.88 10.39
C ARG A 75 8.76 -19.17 11.14
N PRO A 76 9.43 -20.27 10.87
CA PRO A 76 9.38 -21.45 11.71
C PRO A 76 10.28 -21.29 12.94
N ALA A 77 9.90 -21.91 14.07
CA ALA A 77 10.75 -22.12 15.21
C ALA A 77 10.48 -23.50 15.80
N ARG A 78 11.53 -24.27 15.97
CA ARG A 78 11.48 -25.65 16.47
C ARG A 78 12.42 -25.78 17.66
N TYR A 79 12.10 -26.72 18.58
CA TYR A 79 12.99 -27.02 19.68
C TYR A 79 13.14 -28.52 19.89
N VAL A 80 14.29 -28.90 20.47
CA VAL A 80 14.60 -30.23 20.93
C VAL A 80 15.20 -30.12 22.34
N ILE A 81 14.75 -30.99 23.26
CA ILE A 81 15.25 -31.11 24.62
C ILE A 81 15.82 -32.49 24.80
N THR A 82 17.04 -32.58 25.29
CA THR A 82 17.74 -33.87 25.53
C THR A 82 17.74 -34.29 26.99
N LYS A 83 18.05 -35.59 27.27
CA LYS A 83 18.23 -36.14 28.60
C LYS A 83 19.32 -35.39 29.41
N ASP A 84 20.35 -34.89 28.71
CA ASP A 84 21.45 -34.12 29.29
C ASP A 84 21.08 -32.65 29.52
N LYS A 85 19.79 -32.30 29.38
CA LYS A 85 19.26 -30.95 29.61
C LYS A 85 19.79 -29.91 28.61
N LEU A 86 20.23 -30.33 27.43
CA LEU A 86 20.49 -29.42 26.32
C LEU A 86 19.18 -29.06 25.66
N ILE A 87 19.01 -27.77 25.33
CA ILE A 87 17.89 -27.25 24.60
C ILE A 87 18.40 -26.60 23.32
N THR A 88 17.94 -27.07 22.19
CA THR A 88 18.27 -26.48 20.86
C THR A 88 17.02 -25.87 20.27
N CYS A 89 17.06 -24.57 19.99
CA CYS A 89 16.01 -23.83 19.28
C CYS A 89 16.54 -23.40 17.91
N ALA A 90 15.80 -23.70 16.85
CA ALA A 90 16.18 -23.35 15.48
C ALA A 90 14.99 -23.21 14.55
N SER A 91 15.17 -22.51 13.43
CA SER A 91 14.18 -22.44 12.33
C SER A 91 14.07 -23.80 11.61
N GLU A 92 15.18 -24.53 11.51
CA GLU A 92 15.28 -25.78 10.76
C GLU A 92 15.47 -26.99 11.64
N VAL A 93 15.10 -28.17 11.15
CA VAL A 93 15.47 -29.47 11.75
C VAL A 93 16.80 -29.92 11.18
N GLY A 94 17.52 -30.77 11.97
CA GLY A 94 18.78 -31.39 11.50
C GLY A 94 20.00 -30.48 11.59
N ILE A 95 19.91 -29.34 12.32
CA ILE A 95 21.10 -28.52 12.61
C ILE A 95 22.05 -29.17 13.58
N TRP A 96 21.59 -30.19 14.31
CA TRP A 96 22.35 -31.00 15.22
C TRP A 96 21.87 -32.45 15.14
N ASP A 97 22.82 -33.40 15.13
CA ASP A 97 22.52 -34.82 15.08
C ASP A 97 22.24 -35.35 16.47
N TYR A 98 20.98 -35.46 16.84
CA TYR A 98 20.53 -36.13 18.04
C TYR A 98 20.14 -37.57 17.76
N GLN A 99 20.61 -38.50 18.58
CA GLN A 99 20.09 -39.85 18.54
C GLN A 99 18.67 -39.89 19.12
N PRO A 100 17.74 -40.68 18.58
CA PRO A 100 16.35 -40.71 19.01
C PRO A 100 16.18 -41.00 20.53
N ASP A 101 17.09 -41.76 21.12
CA ASP A 101 17.09 -42.13 22.52
C ASP A 101 17.64 -41.00 23.43
N GLU A 102 18.32 -40.00 22.90
CA GLU A 102 18.76 -38.80 23.66
C GLU A 102 17.66 -37.79 23.81
N VAL A 103 16.66 -37.77 22.91
CA VAL A 103 15.60 -36.77 22.89
C VAL A 103 14.52 -37.09 23.93
N VAL A 104 14.25 -36.14 24.80
CA VAL A 104 13.13 -36.19 25.79
C VAL A 104 11.88 -35.55 25.21
N GLU A 105 12.06 -34.42 24.60
CA GLU A 105 10.95 -33.65 24.01
C GLU A 105 11.40 -32.94 22.71
N LYS A 106 10.48 -32.82 21.78
CA LYS A 106 10.62 -32.01 20.58
C LYS A 106 9.31 -31.35 20.22
N GLY A 107 9.37 -30.11 19.76
CA GLY A 107 8.16 -29.36 19.45
C GLY A 107 8.39 -28.17 18.53
N ARG A 108 7.37 -27.33 18.46
CA ARG A 108 7.39 -26.07 17.75
C ARG A 108 6.97 -24.95 18.68
N VAL A 109 7.57 -23.78 18.50
CA VAL A 109 7.06 -22.53 19.04
C VAL A 109 6.05 -21.98 18.01
N GLY A 110 4.82 -21.73 18.43
CA GLY A 110 3.73 -21.26 17.57
C GLY A 110 3.73 -19.75 17.35
N PRO A 111 2.80 -19.24 16.51
CA PRO A 111 2.67 -17.80 16.24
C PRO A 111 2.50 -16.97 17.51
N GLY A 112 3.43 -16.01 17.73
CA GLY A 112 3.43 -15.17 18.91
C GLY A 112 3.70 -15.90 20.23
N GLU A 113 4.10 -17.17 20.19
CA GLU A 113 4.47 -17.92 21.40
C GLU A 113 5.91 -17.62 21.85
N LEU A 114 6.09 -17.68 23.16
CA LEU A 114 7.36 -17.46 23.85
C LEU A 114 7.72 -18.69 24.68
N MET A 115 8.90 -19.25 24.48
CA MET A 115 9.47 -20.29 25.31
C MET A 115 10.65 -19.72 26.10
N VAL A 116 10.62 -19.82 27.41
CA VAL A 116 11.62 -19.25 28.34
C VAL A 116 12.30 -20.35 29.13
N ILE A 117 13.61 -20.30 29.20
CA ILE A 117 14.45 -21.19 30.01
C ILE A 117 15.00 -20.36 31.17
N ASP A 118 14.53 -20.62 32.41
CA ASP A 118 15.13 -20.06 33.63
C ASP A 118 16.34 -20.90 34.02
N THR A 119 17.53 -20.44 33.63
CA THR A 119 18.79 -21.16 33.89
C THR A 119 19.17 -21.25 35.37
N ARG A 120 18.64 -20.35 36.22
CA ARG A 120 18.83 -20.40 37.66
C ARG A 120 17.84 -21.33 38.35
N GLY A 121 16.57 -21.28 37.92
CA GLY A 121 15.51 -22.14 38.44
C GLY A 121 15.50 -23.54 37.83
N GLY A 122 16.23 -23.80 36.76
CA GLY A 122 16.28 -25.08 36.06
C GLY A 122 14.90 -25.47 35.48
N ARG A 123 14.11 -24.51 35.04
CA ARG A 123 12.74 -24.72 34.53
C ARG A 123 12.61 -24.18 33.09
N ILE A 124 11.76 -24.85 32.34
CA ILE A 124 11.27 -24.36 31.03
C ILE A 124 9.86 -23.85 31.25
N LEU A 125 9.58 -22.65 30.79
CA LEU A 125 8.27 -22.02 30.84
C LEU A 125 7.79 -21.87 29.39
N HIS A 126 6.67 -22.49 29.06
CA HIS A 126 5.97 -22.29 27.81
C HIS A 126 5.07 -21.04 27.85
N SER A 127 4.51 -20.62 26.72
CA SER A 127 3.66 -19.42 26.66
C SER A 127 2.55 -19.38 27.69
N ALA A 128 1.86 -20.49 27.95
CA ALA A 128 0.78 -20.52 28.93
C ALA A 128 1.26 -20.14 30.36
N GLU A 129 2.42 -20.65 30.77
CA GLU A 129 2.96 -20.38 32.12
C GLU A 129 3.49 -18.94 32.21
N THR A 130 4.13 -18.43 31.14
CA THR A 130 4.59 -17.03 31.09
C THR A 130 3.43 -16.06 31.08
N ASP A 131 2.36 -16.37 30.33
CA ASP A 131 1.16 -15.55 30.20
C ASP A 131 0.36 -15.56 31.52
N ASP A 132 0.30 -16.69 32.24
CA ASP A 132 -0.33 -16.79 33.55
C ASP A 132 0.43 -15.94 34.62
N ASP A 133 1.75 -15.92 34.58
CA ASP A 133 2.55 -15.04 35.45
C ASP A 133 2.27 -13.56 35.14
N LEU A 134 2.31 -13.17 33.84
CA LEU A 134 2.16 -11.78 33.44
C LEU A 134 0.75 -11.23 33.70
N LYS A 135 -0.31 -11.97 33.36
CA LYS A 135 -1.68 -11.51 33.59
C LYS A 135 -2.04 -11.40 35.08
N SER A 136 -1.35 -12.16 35.95
CA SER A 136 -1.61 -12.17 37.40
C SER A 136 -0.87 -11.06 38.15
N ARG A 137 0.04 -10.31 37.52
CA ARG A 137 0.85 -9.27 38.21
C ARG A 137 -0.01 -8.09 38.68
N HIS A 138 -1.05 -7.73 37.95
CA HIS A 138 -1.98 -6.65 38.27
C HIS A 138 -3.41 -7.03 37.89
N PRO A 139 -4.42 -6.41 38.50
CA PRO A 139 -5.83 -6.66 38.14
C PRO A 139 -6.24 -5.91 36.86
N TYR A 140 -5.57 -6.21 35.73
CA TYR A 140 -5.75 -5.50 34.47
C TYR A 140 -7.22 -5.47 34.02
N LYS A 141 -7.94 -6.57 34.20
CA LYS A 141 -9.35 -6.65 33.81
C LYS A 141 -10.21 -5.68 34.61
N GLU A 142 -10.02 -5.62 35.92
CA GLU A 142 -10.73 -4.66 36.79
C GLU A 142 -10.40 -3.22 36.40
N TRP A 143 -9.10 -2.92 36.15
CA TRP A 143 -8.67 -1.59 35.69
C TRP A 143 -9.33 -1.20 34.37
N MET A 144 -9.37 -2.14 33.41
CA MET A 144 -9.97 -1.92 32.09
C MET A 144 -11.50 -1.74 32.17
N GLU A 145 -12.19 -2.58 32.94
CA GLU A 145 -13.65 -2.50 33.11
C GLU A 145 -14.09 -1.20 33.78
N LYS A 146 -13.30 -0.71 34.73
CA LYS A 146 -13.60 0.50 35.52
C LYS A 146 -13.29 1.79 34.74
N ASN A 147 -12.18 1.85 34.02
CA ASN A 147 -11.58 3.11 33.56
C ASN A 147 -11.66 3.31 32.04
N VAL A 148 -11.73 2.22 31.23
CA VAL A 148 -11.83 2.38 29.77
C VAL A 148 -13.23 2.84 29.40
N ARG A 149 -13.29 3.99 28.72
CA ARG A 149 -14.53 4.50 28.12
C ARG A 149 -14.75 3.91 26.74
N ARG A 150 -16.01 3.73 26.37
CA ARG A 150 -16.44 3.33 25.04
C ARG A 150 -17.56 4.24 24.57
N LEU A 151 -17.54 4.57 23.27
CA LEU A 151 -18.64 5.32 22.66
C LEU A 151 -19.90 4.45 22.61
N VAL A 152 -21.07 5.08 22.71
CA VAL A 152 -22.34 4.41 22.46
C VAL A 152 -22.35 3.94 21.00
N PRO A 153 -22.57 2.65 20.73
CA PRO A 153 -22.58 2.12 19.37
C PRO A 153 -23.63 2.84 18.51
N PHE A 154 -23.27 3.07 17.26
CA PHE A 154 -24.16 3.75 16.29
C PHE A 154 -25.50 3.03 16.12
N GLU A 155 -25.49 1.71 16.23
CA GLU A 155 -26.68 0.85 16.13
C GLU A 155 -27.66 1.07 17.27
N ASP A 156 -27.18 1.51 18.43
CA ASP A 156 -27.98 1.71 19.65
C ASP A 156 -28.48 3.15 19.80
N LEU A 157 -28.09 4.05 18.89
CA LEU A 157 -28.49 5.46 18.93
C LEU A 157 -29.90 5.69 18.33
N PRO A 158 -30.69 6.65 18.84
CA PRO A 158 -31.93 7.06 18.20
C PRO A 158 -31.68 7.72 16.84
N ASP A 159 -32.67 7.71 15.95
CA ASP A 159 -32.54 8.24 14.59
C ASP A 159 -32.18 9.74 14.53
N GLU A 160 -32.59 10.50 15.50
CA GLU A 160 -32.29 11.93 15.64
C GLU A 160 -30.81 12.22 15.92
N ASP A 161 -30.07 11.27 16.50
CA ASP A 161 -28.64 11.40 16.81
C ASP A 161 -27.71 10.82 15.73
N VAL A 162 -28.28 10.20 14.71
CA VAL A 162 -27.52 9.49 13.67
C VAL A 162 -27.06 10.39 12.54
N GLY A 163 -27.77 11.52 12.29
CA GLY A 163 -27.59 12.31 11.08
C GLY A 163 -26.76 13.58 11.22
N SER A 164 -25.93 13.86 10.24
CA SER A 164 -25.23 15.14 10.10
C SER A 164 -25.74 15.90 8.87
N ARG A 165 -27.00 16.23 8.78
CA ARG A 165 -27.53 17.06 7.69
C ARG A 165 -27.45 18.53 8.10
N GLN A 166 -26.23 19.07 8.14
CA GLN A 166 -25.96 20.42 8.61
C GLN A 166 -25.78 21.44 7.48
N LEU A 167 -25.54 20.96 6.24
CA LEU A 167 -25.34 21.83 5.09
C LEU A 167 -26.58 21.86 4.19
N ASP A 168 -27.02 23.09 3.82
CA ASP A 168 -27.99 23.26 2.75
C ASP A 168 -27.36 22.96 1.37
N ASP A 169 -28.21 22.87 0.31
CA ASP A 169 -27.78 22.47 -1.01
C ASP A 169 -26.72 23.37 -1.62
N ASP A 170 -26.85 24.68 -1.45
CA ASP A 170 -25.94 25.67 -2.01
C ASP A 170 -24.59 25.65 -1.29
N THR A 171 -24.62 25.52 0.02
CA THR A 171 -23.41 25.37 0.86
C THR A 171 -22.70 24.06 0.56
N LEU A 172 -23.44 22.95 0.49
CA LEU A 172 -22.90 21.65 0.12
C LEU A 172 -22.18 21.69 -1.24
N ALA A 173 -22.84 22.25 -2.26
CA ALA A 173 -22.28 22.40 -3.61
C ALA A 173 -21.02 23.29 -3.63
N SER A 174 -21.00 24.36 -2.82
CA SER A 174 -19.85 25.24 -2.68
C SER A 174 -18.67 24.53 -2.02
N TYR A 175 -18.92 23.77 -0.95
CA TYR A 175 -17.92 23.00 -0.26
C TYR A 175 -17.34 21.89 -1.14
N GLN A 176 -18.19 21.13 -1.85
CA GLN A 176 -17.73 20.12 -2.81
C GLN A 176 -16.78 20.71 -3.86
N LYS A 177 -17.08 21.88 -4.41
CA LYS A 177 -16.22 22.57 -5.39
C LYS A 177 -14.92 23.07 -4.77
N GLN A 178 -14.96 23.63 -3.55
CA GLN A 178 -13.77 24.10 -2.83
C GLN A 178 -12.80 22.98 -2.53
N PHE A 179 -13.30 21.79 -2.19
CA PHE A 179 -12.49 20.60 -1.92
C PHE A 179 -12.28 19.72 -3.16
N ASN A 180 -12.55 20.28 -4.35
CA ASN A 180 -12.29 19.64 -5.63
C ASN A 180 -12.98 18.27 -5.80
N TYR A 181 -14.22 18.15 -5.34
CA TYR A 181 -15.05 16.99 -5.68
C TYR A 181 -15.52 17.09 -7.12
N SER A 182 -15.58 15.96 -7.80
CA SER A 182 -16.10 15.84 -9.17
C SER A 182 -17.36 14.98 -9.23
N ALA A 183 -18.15 15.15 -10.30
CA ALA A 183 -19.31 14.30 -10.53
C ALA A 183 -18.90 12.82 -10.70
N GLU A 184 -17.75 12.56 -11.30
CA GLU A 184 -17.18 11.23 -11.46
C GLU A 184 -16.87 10.58 -10.09
N GLU A 185 -16.28 11.34 -9.16
CA GLU A 185 -15.98 10.81 -7.81
C GLU A 185 -17.26 10.55 -7.00
N LEU A 186 -18.27 11.41 -7.12
CA LEU A 186 -19.56 11.19 -6.47
C LEU A 186 -20.19 9.87 -6.92
N ASP A 187 -20.19 9.61 -8.22
CA ASP A 187 -20.82 8.43 -8.83
C ASP A 187 -19.95 7.17 -8.70
N SER A 188 -18.66 7.26 -9.01
CA SER A 188 -17.79 6.09 -9.15
C SER A 188 -17.03 5.73 -7.88
N VAL A 189 -16.96 6.63 -6.86
CA VAL A 189 -16.25 6.39 -5.60
C VAL A 189 -17.21 6.42 -4.42
N LEU A 190 -17.81 7.58 -4.13
CA LEU A 190 -18.64 7.74 -2.93
C LEU A 190 -19.91 6.90 -2.96
N ARG A 191 -20.64 6.92 -4.08
CA ARG A 191 -21.85 6.11 -4.23
C ARG A 191 -21.53 4.62 -4.07
N VAL A 192 -20.47 4.13 -4.70
CA VAL A 192 -20.07 2.71 -4.62
C VAL A 192 -19.70 2.32 -3.18
N LEU A 193 -18.94 3.15 -2.46
CA LEU A 193 -18.63 2.93 -1.05
C LEU A 193 -19.89 2.88 -0.19
N GLY A 194 -20.83 3.83 -0.38
CA GLY A 194 -22.08 3.89 0.39
C GLY A 194 -23.05 2.74 0.06
N GLU A 195 -23.15 2.34 -1.19
CA GLU A 195 -24.01 1.24 -1.59
C GLU A 195 -23.45 -0.12 -1.19
N ASN A 196 -22.18 -0.38 -1.45
CA ASN A 196 -21.61 -1.74 -1.41
C ASN A 196 -20.72 -2.01 -0.19
N GLY A 197 -20.32 -0.98 0.55
CA GLY A 197 -19.37 -1.13 1.65
C GLY A 197 -18.02 -1.69 1.18
N GLN A 198 -17.65 -1.35 -0.05
CA GLN A 198 -16.41 -1.75 -0.70
C GLN A 198 -15.94 -0.64 -1.63
N GLU A 199 -14.64 -0.57 -1.85
CA GLU A 199 -14.03 0.34 -2.81
C GLU A 199 -14.36 -0.06 -4.25
N ALA A 200 -14.51 0.94 -5.11
CA ALA A 200 -14.69 0.71 -6.54
C ALA A 200 -13.44 0.07 -7.15
N VAL A 201 -13.64 -0.71 -8.21
CA VAL A 201 -12.59 -1.45 -8.91
C VAL A 201 -12.32 -0.80 -10.25
N GLY A 202 -11.06 -0.56 -10.55
CA GLY A 202 -10.58 -0.10 -11.85
C GLY A 202 -9.81 -1.20 -12.60
N SER A 203 -9.52 -0.94 -13.86
CA SER A 203 -8.67 -1.79 -14.71
C SER A 203 -7.80 -0.94 -15.63
N MET A 204 -6.81 -1.52 -16.28
CA MET A 204 -5.89 -0.89 -17.23
C MET A 204 -4.83 0.07 -16.63
N GLY A 205 -4.74 0.19 -15.32
CA GLY A 205 -3.76 1.08 -14.69
C GLY A 205 -4.13 2.57 -14.76
N ASP A 206 -3.24 3.43 -14.24
CA ASP A 206 -3.37 4.88 -14.26
C ASP A 206 -2.55 5.48 -15.41
N ASP A 207 -3.21 6.18 -16.32
CA ASP A 207 -2.58 6.85 -17.46
C ASP A 207 -2.70 8.38 -17.41
N THR A 208 -3.13 8.91 -16.24
CA THR A 208 -3.19 10.35 -15.97
C THR A 208 -1.84 10.91 -15.53
N PRO A 209 -1.57 12.21 -15.68
CA PRO A 209 -0.34 12.82 -15.20
C PRO A 209 -0.19 12.72 -13.69
N PHE A 210 1.08 12.69 -13.21
CA PHE A 210 1.34 13.00 -11.81
C PHE A 210 0.75 14.36 -11.43
N ALA A 211 0.36 14.52 -10.17
CA ALA A 211 -0.27 15.75 -9.69
C ALA A 211 0.53 17.00 -10.07
N VAL A 212 1.85 16.96 -9.90
CA VAL A 212 2.76 18.08 -10.23
C VAL A 212 2.84 18.39 -11.73
N LEU A 213 2.46 17.48 -12.60
CA LEU A 213 2.47 17.64 -14.06
C LEU A 213 1.08 17.93 -14.62
N SER A 214 0.03 17.86 -13.81
CA SER A 214 -1.33 18.12 -14.23
C SER A 214 -1.55 19.61 -14.51
N SER A 215 -2.32 19.91 -15.55
CA SER A 215 -2.84 21.26 -15.82
C SER A 215 -4.10 21.61 -15.00
N GLN A 216 -4.65 20.62 -14.27
CA GLN A 216 -5.81 20.79 -13.41
C GLN A 216 -5.37 20.88 -11.95
N PRO A 217 -6.08 21.64 -11.09
CA PRO A 217 -5.81 21.61 -9.65
C PRO A 217 -5.93 20.20 -9.11
N ARG A 218 -4.91 19.76 -8.36
CA ARG A 218 -4.87 18.45 -7.72
C ARG A 218 -4.81 18.62 -6.22
N ILE A 219 -5.45 17.72 -5.48
CA ILE A 219 -5.41 17.74 -4.02
C ILE A 219 -4.07 17.18 -3.52
N ILE A 220 -3.66 17.62 -2.32
CA ILE A 220 -2.35 17.25 -1.75
C ILE A 220 -2.15 15.73 -1.62
N TYR A 221 -3.23 14.96 -1.44
CA TYR A 221 -3.17 13.50 -1.33
C TYR A 221 -2.61 12.83 -2.61
N ASP A 222 -2.85 13.42 -3.78
CA ASP A 222 -2.42 12.88 -5.07
C ASP A 222 -0.89 12.93 -5.27
N TYR A 223 -0.18 13.65 -4.42
CA TYR A 223 1.30 13.72 -4.42
C TYR A 223 1.94 12.54 -3.69
N PHE A 224 1.18 11.73 -2.96
CA PHE A 224 1.69 10.60 -2.18
C PHE A 224 1.43 9.27 -2.87
N ARG A 225 2.49 8.46 -2.98
CA ARG A 225 2.45 7.09 -3.50
C ARG A 225 2.67 6.12 -2.35
N GLN A 226 1.76 5.17 -2.17
CA GLN A 226 1.84 4.15 -1.12
C GLN A 226 3.04 3.25 -1.33
N GLN A 227 3.82 3.02 -0.28
CA GLN A 227 4.84 1.99 -0.24
C GLN A 227 4.21 0.61 0.02
N PHE A 228 4.95 -0.43 -0.31
CA PHE A 228 4.53 -1.83 -0.13
C PHE A 228 5.76 -2.71 0.10
N ALA A 229 5.57 -3.89 0.70
CA ALA A 229 6.66 -4.80 0.96
C ALA A 229 7.03 -5.62 -0.29
N GLN A 230 8.33 -5.79 -0.55
CA GLN A 230 8.88 -6.64 -1.60
C GLN A 230 10.00 -7.51 -1.04
N VAL A 231 9.96 -8.82 -1.31
CA VAL A 231 10.94 -9.85 -0.92
C VAL A 231 11.04 -10.04 0.60
N THR A 232 11.37 -8.99 1.35
CA THR A 232 11.45 -8.99 2.81
C THR A 232 10.20 -8.36 3.40
N ASN A 233 9.84 -8.72 4.65
CA ASN A 233 8.65 -8.25 5.35
C ASN A 233 7.38 -8.44 4.49
N PRO A 234 6.97 -9.68 4.24
CA PRO A 234 5.91 -9.98 3.26
C PRO A 234 4.57 -9.36 3.67
N PRO A 235 3.74 -8.98 2.69
CA PRO A 235 2.37 -8.54 2.93
C PRO A 235 1.56 -9.60 3.66
N ILE A 236 0.53 -9.15 4.40
CA ILE A 236 -0.45 -10.05 5.02
C ILE A 236 -1.41 -10.55 3.94
N ASP A 237 -1.57 -11.86 3.84
CA ASP A 237 -2.48 -12.46 2.88
C ASP A 237 -3.96 -12.31 3.30
N PRO A 238 -4.92 -12.36 2.36
CA PRO A 238 -6.34 -12.17 2.65
C PRO A 238 -6.94 -13.19 3.64
N LEU A 239 -6.33 -14.37 3.79
CA LEU A 239 -6.83 -15.39 4.73
C LEU A 239 -6.42 -15.05 6.17
N ARG A 240 -5.20 -14.54 6.36
CA ARG A 240 -4.69 -14.08 7.67
C ARG A 240 -5.30 -12.75 8.08
N GLU A 241 -5.68 -11.89 7.11
CA GLU A 241 -6.19 -10.53 7.36
C GLU A 241 -7.29 -10.52 8.43
N ALA A 242 -8.29 -11.41 8.33
CA ALA A 242 -9.40 -11.48 9.27
C ALA A 242 -8.98 -11.86 10.71
N HIS A 243 -7.88 -12.59 10.86
CA HIS A 243 -7.42 -13.07 12.16
C HIS A 243 -6.46 -12.12 12.85
N VAL A 244 -5.57 -11.47 12.08
CA VAL A 244 -4.44 -10.73 12.65
C VAL A 244 -4.58 -9.21 12.58
N MET A 245 -5.41 -8.67 11.68
CA MET A 245 -5.51 -7.23 11.48
C MET A 245 -6.53 -6.56 12.38
N SER A 246 -6.21 -5.35 12.84
CA SER A 246 -7.08 -4.55 13.70
C SER A 246 -6.95 -3.06 13.42
N LEU A 247 -8.11 -2.37 13.33
CA LEU A 247 -8.21 -0.92 13.32
C LEU A 247 -8.58 -0.35 14.69
N ALA A 248 -8.55 -1.16 15.74
CA ALA A 248 -8.84 -0.72 17.10
C ALA A 248 -7.96 0.47 17.46
N THR A 249 -8.59 1.55 17.91
CA THR A 249 -7.96 2.82 18.20
C THR A 249 -8.25 3.20 19.65
N SER A 250 -7.22 3.67 20.34
CA SER A 250 -7.31 4.17 21.71
C SER A 250 -6.84 5.62 21.74
N ILE A 251 -7.60 6.49 22.41
CA ILE A 251 -7.27 7.90 22.61
C ILE A 251 -7.25 8.26 24.10
N GLY A 252 -6.54 9.32 24.45
CA GLY A 252 -6.26 9.78 25.80
C GLY A 252 -4.76 10.06 25.95
N ARG A 253 -4.33 10.49 27.12
CA ARG A 253 -2.89 10.70 27.40
C ARG A 253 -2.17 9.35 27.44
N GLU A 254 -1.03 9.26 26.80
CA GLU A 254 -0.12 8.12 26.91
C GLU A 254 0.76 8.32 28.14
N MET A 255 0.84 7.27 28.97
CA MET A 255 1.58 7.31 30.23
C MET A 255 2.87 6.48 30.14
N ASN A 256 3.66 6.53 31.19
CA ASN A 256 4.95 5.87 31.23
C ASN A 256 4.79 4.34 31.19
N VAL A 257 5.28 3.70 30.13
CA VAL A 257 5.22 2.25 29.90
C VAL A 257 5.97 1.42 30.97
N PHE A 258 6.90 2.05 31.68
CA PHE A 258 7.67 1.39 32.78
C PHE A 258 6.91 1.32 34.10
N CYS A 259 5.79 2.04 34.24
CA CYS A 259 4.99 2.11 35.47
C CYS A 259 3.59 1.59 35.22
N GLU A 260 3.29 0.35 35.57
CA GLU A 260 1.93 -0.19 35.49
C GLU A 260 1.05 0.34 36.63
N ALA A 261 0.01 1.05 36.28
CA ALA A 261 -0.91 1.63 37.26
C ALA A 261 -2.33 1.74 36.70
N GLU A 262 -3.33 1.70 37.56
CA GLU A 262 -4.75 1.81 37.21
C GLU A 262 -5.03 3.04 36.32
N GLY A 263 -4.38 4.19 36.61
CA GLY A 263 -4.57 5.42 35.83
C GLY A 263 -4.25 5.34 34.36
N GLN A 264 -3.42 4.38 33.93
CA GLN A 264 -3.09 4.15 32.53
C GLN A 264 -4.28 3.60 31.74
N ALA A 265 -5.28 3.01 32.41
CA ALA A 265 -6.51 2.55 31.77
C ALA A 265 -7.53 3.68 31.49
N HIS A 266 -7.24 4.95 31.86
CA HIS A 266 -8.06 6.11 31.48
C HIS A 266 -7.91 6.40 29.98
N ARG A 267 -8.48 5.54 29.17
CA ARG A 267 -8.44 5.62 27.70
C ARG A 267 -9.86 5.45 27.15
N LEU A 268 -10.12 6.08 26.01
CA LEU A 268 -11.32 5.84 25.25
C LEU A 268 -10.98 4.95 24.06
N SER A 269 -11.65 3.82 23.94
CA SER A 269 -11.38 2.81 22.89
C SER A 269 -12.57 2.67 21.94
N PHE A 270 -12.27 2.57 20.65
CA PHE A 270 -13.25 2.35 19.58
C PHE A 270 -12.65 1.49 18.44
N LYS A 271 -13.56 0.90 17.64
CA LYS A 271 -13.17 -0.16 16.67
C LYS A 271 -12.52 0.36 15.38
N SER A 272 -12.64 1.63 15.07
CA SER A 272 -12.17 2.20 13.79
C SER A 272 -11.75 3.66 13.97
N PRO A 273 -10.64 4.11 13.38
CA PRO A 273 -10.25 5.52 13.40
C PRO A 273 -11.17 6.42 12.55
N ILE A 274 -12.12 5.84 11.81
CA ILE A 274 -13.08 6.57 10.98
C ILE A 274 -14.34 6.82 11.81
N LEU A 275 -14.55 8.09 12.16
CA LEU A 275 -15.65 8.51 13.01
C LEU A 275 -16.92 8.76 12.21
N LEU A 276 -18.04 8.27 12.69
CA LEU A 276 -19.38 8.75 12.30
C LEU A 276 -19.67 10.08 13.00
N TYR A 277 -20.71 10.78 12.58
CA TYR A 277 -21.14 12.03 13.23
C TYR A 277 -21.38 11.84 14.74
N SER A 278 -22.07 10.79 15.11
CA SER A 278 -22.36 10.46 16.50
C SER A 278 -21.10 10.19 17.33
N ASP A 279 -20.11 9.49 16.74
CA ASP A 279 -18.83 9.25 17.40
C ASP A 279 -18.11 10.58 17.65
N PHE A 280 -18.03 11.43 16.61
CA PHE A 280 -17.41 12.75 16.69
C PHE A 280 -18.10 13.65 17.70
N LYS A 281 -19.44 13.70 17.69
CA LYS A 281 -20.23 14.47 18.66
C LYS A 281 -19.95 14.01 20.09
N GLN A 282 -19.98 12.70 20.35
CA GLN A 282 -19.66 12.16 21.68
C GLN A 282 -18.25 12.57 22.13
N LEU A 283 -17.24 12.47 21.25
CA LEU A 283 -15.86 12.84 21.57
C LEU A 283 -15.69 14.31 21.91
N THR A 284 -16.36 15.20 21.16
CA THR A 284 -16.19 16.66 21.30
C THR A 284 -17.04 17.28 22.40
N THR A 285 -18.01 16.54 22.95
CA THR A 285 -18.89 16.99 24.05
C THR A 285 -18.55 16.37 25.39
N MET A 286 -17.45 15.61 25.52
CA MET A 286 -17.00 15.08 26.81
C MET A 286 -16.53 16.21 27.73
N GLU A 287 -17.07 16.24 28.96
CA GLU A 287 -16.72 17.23 29.98
C GLU A 287 -15.55 16.75 30.87
N GLU A 288 -15.15 15.47 30.77
CA GLU A 288 -14.11 14.88 31.59
C GLU A 288 -12.73 15.46 31.24
N GLU A 289 -11.97 15.94 32.22
CA GLU A 289 -10.64 16.53 32.02
C GLU A 289 -9.67 15.60 31.27
N HIS A 290 -9.79 14.28 31.47
CA HIS A 290 -9.00 13.28 30.78
C HIS A 290 -9.23 13.23 29.25
N TYR A 291 -10.33 13.81 28.77
CA TYR A 291 -10.73 13.84 27.36
C TYR A 291 -11.07 15.24 26.86
N ARG A 292 -10.53 16.28 27.53
CA ARG A 292 -10.79 17.65 27.13
C ARG A 292 -10.49 17.87 25.65
N ALA A 293 -11.54 18.21 24.89
CA ALA A 293 -11.49 18.47 23.46
C ALA A 293 -11.51 19.97 23.17
N ASP A 294 -10.56 20.46 22.40
CA ASP A 294 -10.54 21.84 21.91
C ASP A 294 -10.33 21.84 20.39
N THR A 295 -11.07 22.70 19.68
CA THR A 295 -11.03 22.79 18.22
C THR A 295 -10.06 23.88 17.77
N LEU A 296 -9.16 23.54 16.87
CA LEU A 296 -8.27 24.42 16.14
C LEU A 296 -8.81 24.60 14.71
N ASP A 297 -9.28 25.78 14.39
CA ASP A 297 -9.71 26.15 13.04
C ASP A 297 -8.48 26.23 12.11
N ILE A 298 -8.45 25.39 11.07
CA ILE A 298 -7.38 25.33 10.08
C ILE A 298 -7.73 26.09 8.78
N THR A 299 -8.57 27.12 8.86
CA THR A 299 -8.86 28.00 7.73
C THR A 299 -8.08 29.32 7.85
N PHE A 300 -7.81 29.97 6.72
CA PHE A 300 -7.06 31.23 6.68
C PHE A 300 -7.58 32.19 5.61
N ASN A 301 -7.31 33.49 5.81
CA ASN A 301 -7.59 34.53 4.80
C ASN A 301 -6.31 34.82 4.00
N ALA A 302 -6.30 34.45 2.72
CA ALA A 302 -5.15 34.63 1.85
C ALA A 302 -4.80 36.11 1.54
N ALA A 303 -5.68 37.08 1.90
CA ALA A 303 -5.36 38.50 1.82
C ALA A 303 -4.57 38.99 3.04
N GLU A 304 -4.55 38.25 4.13
CA GLU A 304 -3.89 38.63 5.40
C GLU A 304 -2.60 37.85 5.68
N THR A 305 -2.53 36.61 5.23
CA THR A 305 -1.41 35.70 5.51
C THR A 305 -1.20 34.69 4.39
N THR A 306 0.00 34.15 4.30
CA THR A 306 0.32 33.07 3.35
C THR A 306 0.01 31.69 3.94
N LEU A 307 -0.13 30.67 3.07
CA LEU A 307 -0.32 29.28 3.50
C LEU A 307 0.83 28.81 4.40
N ALA A 308 2.09 29.13 4.06
CA ALA A 308 3.26 28.74 4.84
C ALA A 308 3.28 29.38 6.24
N GLU A 309 2.95 30.68 6.34
CA GLU A 309 2.85 31.37 7.62
C GLU A 309 1.70 30.82 8.48
N THR A 310 0.59 30.53 7.85
CA THR A 310 -0.57 29.93 8.53
C THR A 310 -0.21 28.57 9.13
N VAL A 311 0.44 27.67 8.38
CA VAL A 311 0.85 26.35 8.89
C VAL A 311 1.75 26.50 10.12
N LYS A 312 2.71 27.44 10.10
CA LYS A 312 3.59 27.73 11.25
C LYS A 312 2.79 28.24 12.45
N ALA A 313 1.87 29.18 12.23
CA ALA A 313 1.00 29.71 13.28
C ALA A 313 0.08 28.64 13.89
N LEU A 314 -0.41 27.69 13.08
CA LEU A 314 -1.19 26.54 13.57
C LEU A 314 -0.36 25.65 14.49
N CYS A 315 0.92 25.42 14.18
CA CYS A 315 1.83 24.67 15.06
C CYS A 315 2.00 25.37 16.43
N ASP A 316 2.18 26.68 16.44
CA ASP A 316 2.33 27.45 17.69
C ASP A 316 1.04 27.41 18.54
N LYS A 317 -0.13 27.56 17.91
CA LYS A 317 -1.41 27.45 18.58
C LYS A 317 -1.66 26.06 19.13
N ALA A 318 -1.40 25.02 18.35
CA ALA A 318 -1.54 23.62 18.79
C ALA A 318 -0.66 23.32 20.01
N GLU A 319 0.61 23.77 20.00
CA GLU A 319 1.52 23.65 21.15
C GLU A 319 0.93 24.31 22.39
N GLN A 320 0.41 25.54 22.26
CA GLN A 320 -0.20 26.24 23.39
C GLN A 320 -1.45 25.52 23.93
N MET A 321 -2.32 25.03 23.03
CA MET A 321 -3.54 24.31 23.44
C MET A 321 -3.18 23.05 24.25
N VAL A 322 -2.22 22.26 23.78
CA VAL A 322 -1.78 21.05 24.50
C VAL A 322 -1.14 21.40 25.84
N ARG A 323 -0.28 22.44 25.91
CA ARG A 323 0.28 22.92 27.19
C ARG A 323 -0.79 23.41 28.18
N ASN A 324 -1.92 23.89 27.67
CA ASN A 324 -3.08 24.32 28.46
C ASN A 324 -4.03 23.16 28.83
N GLY A 325 -3.67 21.91 28.52
CA GLY A 325 -4.38 20.72 28.95
C GLY A 325 -5.33 20.12 27.90
N THR A 326 -5.32 20.56 26.64
CA THR A 326 -6.04 19.90 25.56
C THR A 326 -5.52 18.49 25.35
N VAL A 327 -6.42 17.50 25.41
CA VAL A 327 -6.11 16.08 25.17
C VAL A 327 -6.57 15.64 23.79
N LEU A 328 -7.74 16.11 23.35
CA LEU A 328 -8.27 15.88 22.02
C LEU A 328 -8.16 17.19 21.21
N LEU A 329 -7.09 17.28 20.42
CA LEU A 329 -6.87 18.42 19.54
C LEU A 329 -7.62 18.19 18.23
N VAL A 330 -8.74 18.87 18.05
CA VAL A 330 -9.59 18.75 16.86
C VAL A 330 -9.15 19.77 15.82
N LEU A 331 -8.61 19.31 14.69
CA LEU A 331 -8.31 20.17 13.53
C LEU A 331 -9.55 20.21 12.63
N SER A 332 -10.10 21.39 12.38
CA SER A 332 -11.35 21.54 11.61
C SER A 332 -11.20 22.53 10.46
N ASP A 333 -11.57 22.10 9.25
CA ASP A 333 -11.68 22.96 8.05
C ASP A 333 -13.13 23.41 7.77
N ARG A 334 -14.04 23.25 8.73
CA ARG A 334 -15.47 23.49 8.52
C ARG A 334 -15.82 24.96 8.25
N ASN A 335 -15.01 25.91 8.71
CA ASN A 335 -15.29 27.36 8.64
C ASN A 335 -14.82 28.02 7.35
N ILE A 336 -14.83 27.31 6.21
CA ILE A 336 -14.49 27.91 4.93
C ILE A 336 -15.53 28.95 4.50
N ALA A 337 -15.06 29.98 3.81
CA ALA A 337 -15.88 31.01 3.21
C ALA A 337 -15.19 31.50 1.92
N LYS A 338 -15.81 32.42 1.19
CA LYS A 338 -15.26 32.93 -0.06
C LYS A 338 -13.86 33.53 0.09
N ASP A 339 -13.60 34.13 1.25
CA ASP A 339 -12.35 34.77 1.66
C ASP A 339 -11.56 33.94 2.69
N ARG A 340 -12.08 32.78 3.09
CA ARG A 340 -11.43 31.86 4.03
C ARG A 340 -11.17 30.52 3.39
N LEU A 341 -9.91 30.25 3.09
CA LEU A 341 -9.44 29.05 2.45
C LEU A 341 -9.07 27.96 3.47
N PRO A 342 -9.28 26.69 3.18
CA PRO A 342 -8.80 25.62 4.04
C PRO A 342 -7.28 25.43 3.88
N VAL A 343 -6.54 25.28 4.98
CA VAL A 343 -5.20 24.66 4.94
C VAL A 343 -5.41 23.19 4.58
N PRO A 344 -4.68 22.62 3.60
CA PRO A 344 -4.79 21.21 3.31
C PRO A 344 -4.58 20.35 4.57
N ALA A 345 -5.56 19.54 4.93
CA ALA A 345 -5.56 18.81 6.20
C ALA A 345 -4.27 17.98 6.45
N PRO A 346 -3.68 17.26 5.45
CA PRO A 346 -2.41 16.57 5.64
C PRO A 346 -1.24 17.49 6.01
N MET A 347 -1.19 18.72 5.46
CA MET A 347 -0.15 19.68 5.81
C MET A 347 -0.26 20.12 7.28
N ALA A 348 -1.48 20.43 7.74
CA ALA A 348 -1.73 20.80 9.13
C ALA A 348 -1.40 19.64 10.09
N VAL A 349 -1.89 18.43 9.78
CA VAL A 349 -1.64 17.22 10.58
C VAL A 349 -0.15 16.94 10.72
N GLY A 350 0.59 16.88 9.61
CA GLY A 350 2.00 16.48 9.64
C GLY A 350 2.90 17.54 10.30
N ALA A 351 2.63 18.83 10.06
CA ALA A 351 3.38 19.91 10.71
C ALA A 351 3.13 19.95 12.23
N ILE A 352 1.87 19.84 12.66
CA ILE A 352 1.50 19.80 14.09
C ILE A 352 2.07 18.54 14.77
N GLN A 353 1.96 17.38 14.12
CA GLN A 353 2.55 16.13 14.62
C GLN A 353 4.05 16.31 14.89
N THR A 354 4.79 16.84 13.92
CA THR A 354 6.24 17.09 14.06
C THR A 354 6.52 18.05 15.21
N ARG A 355 5.77 19.18 15.31
CA ARG A 355 5.93 20.14 16.38
C ARG A 355 5.69 19.53 17.76
N LEU A 356 4.62 18.75 17.93
CA LEU A 356 4.31 18.12 19.22
C LEU A 356 5.35 17.08 19.63
N VAL A 357 5.91 16.35 18.67
CA VAL A 357 7.04 15.42 18.92
C VAL A 357 8.29 16.18 19.37
N ASP A 358 8.69 17.22 18.64
CA ASP A 358 9.87 18.04 18.96
C ASP A 358 9.78 18.71 20.34
N LYS A 359 8.55 19.01 20.78
CA LYS A 359 8.29 19.62 22.10
C LYS A 359 8.00 18.63 23.19
N SER A 360 8.07 17.30 22.91
CA SER A 360 7.74 16.22 23.85
C SER A 360 6.31 16.31 24.38
N LEU A 361 5.37 16.76 23.57
CA LEU A 361 3.95 16.94 23.91
C LEU A 361 3.03 15.92 23.23
N ARG A 362 3.56 15.10 22.33
CA ARG A 362 2.72 14.21 21.50
C ARG A 362 1.98 13.15 22.30
N CYS A 363 2.56 12.68 23.39
CA CYS A 363 1.92 11.72 24.31
C CYS A 363 0.78 12.34 25.13
N ASP A 364 0.75 13.67 25.28
CA ASP A 364 -0.31 14.37 26.03
C ASP A 364 -1.57 14.60 25.21
N ALA A 365 -1.52 14.51 23.88
CA ALA A 365 -2.64 14.84 23.01
C ALA A 365 -2.80 13.89 21.81
N ASN A 366 -4.04 13.79 21.34
CA ASN A 366 -4.43 13.06 20.14
C ASN A 366 -4.95 14.03 19.08
N ILE A 367 -4.57 13.83 17.83
CA ILE A 367 -4.98 14.67 16.71
C ILE A 367 -6.24 14.05 16.08
N ILE A 368 -7.37 14.71 16.24
CA ILE A 368 -8.65 14.37 15.61
C ILE A 368 -8.83 15.30 14.41
N VAL A 369 -9.22 14.79 13.27
CA VAL A 369 -9.35 15.57 12.04
C VAL A 369 -10.80 15.61 11.58
N GLU A 370 -11.43 16.77 11.67
CA GLU A 370 -12.73 17.07 11.05
C GLU A 370 -12.45 17.73 9.70
N THR A 371 -12.65 17.00 8.59
CA THR A 371 -12.26 17.52 7.28
C THR A 371 -13.25 17.17 6.17
N ALA A 372 -13.41 18.10 5.24
CA ALA A 372 -14.12 17.89 3.98
C ALA A 372 -13.26 17.13 2.94
N SER A 373 -11.94 17.13 3.08
CA SER A 373 -11.05 16.68 2.01
C SER A 373 -10.91 15.16 1.90
N ALA A 374 -11.14 14.40 2.99
CA ALA A 374 -10.98 12.95 3.01
C ALA A 374 -12.24 12.24 2.49
N ARG A 375 -12.11 11.34 1.50
CA ARG A 375 -13.25 10.66 0.87
C ARG A 375 -12.98 9.24 0.37
N ASP A 376 -11.74 8.84 0.14
CA ASP A 376 -11.36 7.49 -0.25
C ASP A 376 -10.30 6.88 0.70
N PRO A 377 -10.04 5.56 0.68
CA PRO A 377 -9.12 4.93 1.61
C PRO A 377 -7.71 5.51 1.63
N HIS A 378 -7.19 5.98 0.47
CA HIS A 378 -5.87 6.58 0.39
C HIS A 378 -5.78 7.89 1.20
N HIS A 379 -6.80 8.73 1.13
CA HIS A 379 -6.84 9.97 1.89
C HIS A 379 -6.76 9.71 3.41
N PHE A 380 -7.48 8.70 3.88
CA PHE A 380 -7.42 8.31 5.29
C PHE A 380 -6.05 7.74 5.67
N ALA A 381 -5.47 6.92 4.81
CA ALA A 381 -4.13 6.36 5.03
C ALA A 381 -3.07 7.47 5.13
N VAL A 382 -3.14 8.50 4.28
CA VAL A 382 -2.24 9.67 4.33
C VAL A 382 -2.38 10.42 5.66
N LEU A 383 -3.61 10.74 6.08
CA LEU A 383 -3.83 11.43 7.35
C LEU A 383 -3.31 10.63 8.56
N LEU A 384 -3.62 9.34 8.61
CA LEU A 384 -3.14 8.44 9.68
C LEU A 384 -1.61 8.28 9.64
N GLY A 385 -1.03 8.09 8.46
CA GLY A 385 0.41 7.94 8.26
C GLY A 385 1.22 9.17 8.65
N PHE A 386 0.62 10.37 8.62
CA PHE A 386 1.24 11.62 9.07
C PHE A 386 0.83 12.05 10.48
N GLY A 387 -0.01 11.31 11.19
CA GLY A 387 -0.20 11.51 12.62
C GLY A 387 -1.62 11.72 13.13
N ALA A 388 -2.64 11.71 12.27
CA ALA A 388 -4.02 11.70 12.72
C ALA A 388 -4.30 10.45 13.56
N THR A 389 -5.04 10.60 14.65
CA THR A 389 -5.48 9.48 15.49
C THR A 389 -6.86 8.99 15.06
N ALA A 390 -7.76 9.92 14.74
CA ALA A 390 -9.10 9.63 14.22
C ALA A 390 -9.57 10.74 13.27
N ILE A 391 -10.49 10.40 12.36
CA ILE A 391 -10.89 11.29 11.27
C ILE A 391 -12.41 11.27 11.13
N TYR A 392 -13.02 12.46 11.09
CA TYR A 392 -14.43 12.67 10.77
C TYR A 392 -14.57 13.34 9.40
N PRO A 393 -14.91 12.60 8.33
CA PRO A 393 -15.03 13.11 6.95
C PRO A 393 -16.43 13.71 6.72
N TYR A 394 -16.71 14.85 7.31
CA TYR A 394 -18.06 15.39 7.36
C TYR A 394 -18.70 15.61 5.97
N LEU A 395 -17.93 16.12 4.99
CA LEU A 395 -18.46 16.41 3.65
C LEU A 395 -18.80 15.14 2.88
N ALA A 396 -18.05 14.05 3.05
CA ALA A 396 -18.35 12.76 2.46
C ALA A 396 -19.70 12.24 2.99
N TYR A 397 -19.94 12.33 4.30
CA TYR A 397 -21.23 11.93 4.90
C TYR A 397 -22.39 12.83 4.45
N GLU A 398 -22.21 14.17 4.41
CA GLU A 398 -23.22 15.11 3.89
C GLU A 398 -23.56 14.80 2.42
N THR A 399 -22.54 14.52 1.61
CA THR A 399 -22.73 14.14 0.21
C THR A 399 -23.51 12.83 0.06
N LEU A 400 -23.15 11.80 0.84
CA LEU A 400 -23.89 10.53 0.84
C LEU A 400 -25.33 10.68 1.31
N ALA A 401 -25.57 11.50 2.35
CA ALA A 401 -26.91 11.83 2.80
C ALA A 401 -27.77 12.43 1.69
N ARG A 402 -27.17 13.34 0.91
CA ARG A 402 -27.87 13.94 -0.26
C ARG A 402 -28.14 12.93 -1.37
N LEU A 403 -27.22 11.98 -1.61
CA LEU A 403 -27.47 10.90 -2.58
C LEU A 403 -28.61 9.97 -2.15
N VAL A 404 -28.78 9.72 -0.85
CA VAL A 404 -29.94 9.00 -0.31
C VAL A 404 -31.23 9.81 -0.48
N ASP A 405 -31.24 11.11 -0.12
CA ASP A 405 -32.40 11.98 -0.23
C ASP A 405 -32.89 12.14 -1.68
N SER A 406 -31.96 12.24 -2.63
CA SER A 406 -32.26 12.30 -4.07
C SER A 406 -32.63 10.94 -4.69
N LYS A 407 -32.61 9.85 -3.91
CA LYS A 407 -32.81 8.47 -4.37
C LYS A 407 -31.78 7.99 -5.41
N ALA A 408 -30.62 8.63 -5.48
CA ALA A 408 -29.49 8.13 -6.26
C ALA A 408 -28.89 6.86 -5.59
N ILE A 409 -29.11 6.70 -4.29
CA ILE A 409 -28.87 5.48 -3.51
C ILE A 409 -30.22 5.01 -2.93
N GLU A 410 -30.61 3.77 -3.20
CA GLU A 410 -31.90 3.21 -2.75
C GLU A 410 -31.87 2.68 -1.31
N LYS A 411 -30.71 2.60 -0.67
CA LYS A 411 -30.54 2.15 0.72
C LYS A 411 -30.88 3.23 1.72
N ASP A 412 -31.23 2.84 2.93
CA ASP A 412 -31.47 3.77 4.04
C ASP A 412 -30.18 4.45 4.51
N TYR A 413 -30.34 5.58 5.16
CA TYR A 413 -29.25 6.42 5.63
C TYR A 413 -28.27 5.69 6.55
N ARG A 414 -28.76 4.92 7.55
CA ARG A 414 -27.91 4.19 8.50
C ARG A 414 -27.02 3.17 7.78
N THR A 415 -27.62 2.41 6.90
CA THR A 415 -26.90 1.41 6.08
C THR A 415 -25.82 2.06 5.23
N VAL A 416 -26.11 3.21 4.60
CA VAL A 416 -25.15 3.91 3.73
C VAL A 416 -23.96 4.44 4.54
N MET A 417 -24.20 5.03 5.72
CA MET A 417 -23.12 5.56 6.58
C MET A 417 -22.20 4.44 7.09
N LEU A 418 -22.80 3.33 7.54
CA LEU A 418 -22.03 2.15 7.96
C LEU A 418 -21.27 1.50 6.80
N ASN A 419 -21.90 1.39 5.64
CA ASN A 419 -21.25 0.88 4.44
C ASN A 419 -20.03 1.72 4.07
N TYR A 420 -20.16 3.04 4.04
CA TYR A 420 -19.04 3.93 3.73
C TYR A 420 -17.89 3.71 4.72
N ARG A 421 -18.13 3.75 6.04
CA ARG A 421 -17.11 3.45 7.05
C ARG A 421 -16.48 2.09 6.84
N ASN A 422 -17.28 1.06 6.59
CA ASN A 422 -16.79 -0.30 6.36
C ASN A 422 -15.97 -0.43 5.08
N GLY A 423 -16.35 0.28 4.02
CA GLY A 423 -15.60 0.35 2.77
C GLY A 423 -14.22 0.98 2.96
N ILE A 424 -14.16 2.11 3.70
CA ILE A 424 -12.90 2.75 4.07
C ILE A 424 -12.05 1.82 4.95
N ASN A 425 -12.64 1.17 5.95
CA ASN A 425 -11.93 0.22 6.82
C ASN A 425 -11.28 -0.92 6.01
N LYS A 426 -12.02 -1.51 5.06
CA LYS A 426 -11.49 -2.55 4.17
C LYS A 426 -10.33 -2.04 3.32
N GLY A 427 -10.44 -0.81 2.80
CA GLY A 427 -9.36 -0.16 2.06
C GLY A 427 -8.12 0.07 2.92
N LEU A 428 -8.29 0.51 4.18
CA LEU A 428 -7.19 0.67 5.13
C LEU A 428 -6.51 -0.68 5.44
N TYR A 429 -7.28 -1.75 5.66
CA TYR A 429 -6.71 -3.10 5.82
C TYR A 429 -5.86 -3.48 4.62
N LYS A 430 -6.33 -3.21 3.39
CA LYS A 430 -5.56 -3.48 2.17
C LYS A 430 -4.25 -2.68 2.11
N ILE A 431 -4.28 -1.39 2.46
CA ILE A 431 -3.09 -0.53 2.44
C ILE A 431 -2.07 -1.01 3.49
N MET A 432 -2.52 -1.30 4.71
CA MET A 432 -1.67 -1.81 5.79
C MET A 432 -1.11 -3.19 5.47
N SER A 433 -1.93 -4.08 4.92
CA SER A 433 -1.52 -5.45 4.58
C SER A 433 -0.39 -5.48 3.54
N LYS A 434 -0.35 -4.52 2.61
CA LYS A 434 0.75 -4.39 1.63
C LYS A 434 2.11 -4.18 2.28
N MET A 435 2.14 -3.57 3.48
CA MET A 435 3.34 -3.32 4.26
C MET A 435 3.62 -4.42 5.30
N GLY A 436 2.76 -5.42 5.42
CA GLY A 436 2.86 -6.43 6.46
C GLY A 436 2.52 -5.92 7.86
N ILE A 437 1.82 -4.79 7.97
CA ILE A 437 1.43 -4.16 9.23
C ILE A 437 0.03 -4.63 9.63
N SER A 438 -0.10 -5.19 10.82
CA SER A 438 -1.36 -5.79 11.29
C SER A 438 -2.23 -4.86 12.13
N THR A 439 -1.69 -3.82 12.76
CA THR A 439 -2.46 -2.91 13.59
C THR A 439 -2.38 -1.47 13.11
N ILE A 440 -3.49 -0.72 13.26
CA ILE A 440 -3.50 0.71 12.91
C ILE A 440 -2.55 1.53 13.79
N ALA A 441 -2.30 1.09 15.02
CA ALA A 441 -1.35 1.73 15.92
C ALA A 441 0.07 1.75 15.31
N SER A 442 0.50 0.63 14.71
CA SER A 442 1.81 0.52 14.04
C SER A 442 1.86 1.28 12.69
N TYR A 443 0.71 1.49 12.04
CA TYR A 443 0.64 2.26 10.79
C TYR A 443 0.63 3.78 11.03
N ARG A 444 0.03 4.22 12.14
CA ARG A 444 -0.03 5.64 12.52
C ARG A 444 1.38 6.23 12.64
N CYS A 445 1.59 7.43 12.07
CA CYS A 445 2.88 8.12 12.03
C CYS A 445 3.98 7.39 11.24
N SER A 446 3.66 6.34 10.50
CA SER A 446 4.66 5.51 9.79
C SER A 446 5.29 6.22 8.58
N LYS A 447 4.61 7.20 7.98
CA LYS A 447 5.07 7.95 6.80
C LYS A 447 5.43 7.05 5.60
N LEU A 448 4.74 5.90 5.47
CA LEU A 448 5.02 4.88 4.44
C LEU A 448 4.51 5.29 3.07
N PHE A 449 5.03 6.41 2.58
CA PHE A 449 4.73 7.00 1.28
C PHE A 449 6.01 7.49 0.62
N GLU A 450 5.98 7.60 -0.72
CA GLU A 450 6.88 8.47 -1.47
C GLU A 450 6.09 9.69 -1.93
N ALA A 451 6.62 10.87 -1.65
CA ALA A 451 6.10 12.12 -2.20
C ALA A 451 6.71 12.36 -3.59
N VAL A 452 5.87 12.57 -4.61
CA VAL A 452 6.32 12.84 -5.97
C VAL A 452 5.87 14.24 -6.38
N GLY A 453 6.82 15.14 -6.55
CA GLY A 453 6.56 16.51 -7.02
C GLY A 453 6.24 17.52 -5.92
N LEU A 454 6.68 17.29 -4.67
CA LEU A 454 6.62 18.30 -3.61
C LEU A 454 7.94 19.05 -3.48
N HIS A 455 7.86 20.37 -3.37
CA HIS A 455 9.03 21.20 -3.04
C HIS A 455 9.52 20.86 -1.63
N ARG A 456 10.85 21.00 -1.44
CA ARG A 456 11.49 20.63 -0.17
C ARG A 456 10.95 21.40 1.02
N ASP A 457 10.61 22.68 0.86
CA ASP A 457 10.06 23.49 1.95
C ASP A 457 8.73 22.93 2.49
N VAL A 458 7.91 22.34 1.61
CA VAL A 458 6.65 21.69 1.99
C VAL A 458 6.93 20.36 2.69
N SER A 459 7.81 19.52 2.13
CA SER A 459 8.14 18.24 2.74
C SER A 459 8.84 18.38 4.09
N ASP A 460 9.77 19.33 4.23
CA ASP A 460 10.51 19.54 5.49
C ASP A 460 9.61 20.10 6.60
N LEU A 461 8.67 21.01 6.28
CA LEU A 461 7.76 21.57 7.29
C LEU A 461 6.60 20.64 7.64
N CYS A 462 5.96 20.03 6.62
CA CYS A 462 4.68 19.32 6.81
C CYS A 462 4.83 17.80 6.83
N PHE A 463 5.86 17.24 6.18
CA PHE A 463 5.99 15.80 5.94
C PHE A 463 7.40 15.30 6.27
N LEU A 464 8.01 15.84 7.31
CA LEU A 464 9.38 15.51 7.70
C LEU A 464 9.59 13.99 7.79
N GLY A 465 10.61 13.49 7.06
CA GLY A 465 10.98 12.09 7.02
C GLY A 465 10.25 11.26 5.95
N VAL A 466 9.35 11.85 5.15
CA VAL A 466 8.82 11.18 3.96
C VAL A 466 9.90 11.13 2.88
N VAL A 467 9.94 10.03 2.13
CA VAL A 467 10.84 9.94 0.96
C VAL A 467 10.31 10.85 -0.14
N SER A 468 11.14 11.78 -0.61
CA SER A 468 10.82 12.70 -1.71
C SER A 468 12.04 12.84 -2.62
N ARG A 469 12.02 12.16 -3.77
CA ARG A 469 13.13 12.17 -4.75
C ARG A 469 12.92 13.18 -5.87
N ILE A 470 11.69 13.60 -6.10
CA ILE A 470 11.28 14.55 -7.14
C ILE A 470 10.64 15.76 -6.47
N GLY A 471 11.28 16.91 -6.60
CA GLY A 471 10.75 18.20 -6.19
C GLY A 471 9.65 18.72 -7.13
N GLY A 472 9.00 19.82 -6.76
CA GLY A 472 7.92 20.40 -7.57
C GLY A 472 7.14 21.50 -6.84
N ALA A 473 5.83 21.30 -6.63
CA ALA A 473 4.91 22.28 -6.08
C ALA A 473 5.30 22.75 -4.67
N GLY A 474 5.38 24.07 -4.49
CA GLY A 474 5.61 24.75 -3.24
C GLY A 474 4.34 25.28 -2.58
N PHE A 475 4.48 25.95 -1.44
CA PHE A 475 3.34 26.56 -0.73
C PHE A 475 2.57 27.54 -1.59
N ASP A 476 3.25 28.33 -2.42
CA ASP A 476 2.62 29.33 -3.30
C ASP A 476 1.76 28.66 -4.38
N ASP A 477 2.20 27.52 -4.92
CA ASP A 477 1.45 26.76 -5.91
C ASP A 477 0.16 26.21 -5.30
N PHE A 478 0.24 25.60 -4.11
CA PHE A 478 -0.95 25.13 -3.39
C PHE A 478 -1.90 26.27 -3.01
N GLN A 479 -1.36 27.42 -2.57
CA GLN A 479 -2.19 28.59 -2.28
C GLN A 479 -2.89 29.11 -3.53
N GLN A 480 -2.22 29.13 -4.67
CA GLN A 480 -2.82 29.54 -5.94
C GLN A 480 -3.92 28.57 -6.39
N ASP A 481 -3.72 27.26 -6.21
CA ASP A 481 -4.75 26.26 -6.51
C ASP A 481 -5.97 26.43 -5.61
N LEU A 482 -5.79 26.65 -4.31
CA LEU A 482 -6.88 26.93 -3.37
C LEU A 482 -7.66 28.20 -3.76
N LEU A 483 -6.97 29.26 -4.19
CA LEU A 483 -7.60 30.48 -4.71
C LEU A 483 -8.39 30.22 -5.99
N ASN A 484 -7.86 29.42 -6.90
CA ASN A 484 -8.54 29.07 -8.14
C ASN A 484 -9.80 28.23 -7.88
N LEU A 485 -9.73 27.28 -6.95
CA LEU A 485 -10.89 26.51 -6.50
C LEU A 485 -11.94 27.41 -5.85
N SER A 486 -11.51 28.34 -4.97
CA SER A 486 -12.44 29.28 -4.31
C SER A 486 -13.19 30.17 -5.31
N LYS A 487 -12.52 30.69 -6.34
CA LYS A 487 -13.18 31.48 -7.41
C LYS A 487 -14.33 30.70 -8.08
N ARG A 488 -14.20 29.37 -8.17
CA ARG A 488 -15.19 28.48 -8.79
C ARG A 488 -16.25 28.02 -7.79
N ALA A 489 -15.86 27.76 -6.56
CA ALA A 489 -16.68 27.18 -5.51
C ALA A 489 -17.93 28.02 -5.21
N TRP A 490 -17.77 29.34 -5.13
CA TRP A 490 -18.85 30.27 -4.78
C TRP A 490 -19.72 30.71 -5.97
N LEU A 491 -19.53 30.08 -7.14
CA LEU A 491 -20.44 30.22 -8.28
C LEU A 491 -21.56 29.18 -8.18
N VAL A 492 -22.60 29.45 -7.40
CA VAL A 492 -23.64 28.50 -7.01
C VAL A 492 -24.27 27.79 -8.22
N ARG A 493 -24.57 28.51 -9.30
CA ARG A 493 -25.23 27.95 -10.51
C ARG A 493 -24.32 27.07 -11.38
N LYS A 494 -23.03 27.07 -11.14
CA LYS A 494 -22.09 26.23 -11.89
C LYS A 494 -22.11 24.81 -11.31
N PRO A 495 -22.38 23.77 -12.13
CA PRO A 495 -22.35 22.39 -11.64
C PRO A 495 -20.93 21.98 -11.20
N LEU A 496 -20.83 20.84 -10.54
CA LEU A 496 -19.55 20.18 -10.30
C LEU A 496 -18.84 19.88 -11.62
N ASP A 497 -17.53 19.91 -11.62
CA ASP A 497 -16.75 19.46 -12.77
C ASP A 497 -16.99 17.96 -12.98
N GLN A 498 -16.95 17.53 -14.26
CA GLN A 498 -17.16 16.11 -14.60
C GLN A 498 -16.06 15.20 -14.05
N GLY A 499 -14.85 15.74 -13.83
CA GLY A 499 -13.69 14.99 -13.39
C GLY A 499 -12.79 14.58 -14.54
N GLY A 500 -12.73 13.29 -14.83
CA GLY A 500 -11.85 12.75 -15.85
C GLY A 500 -10.54 12.20 -15.26
N LEU A 501 -10.54 11.85 -13.99
CA LEU A 501 -9.41 11.18 -13.32
C LEU A 501 -9.45 9.65 -13.49
N LEU A 502 -10.64 9.09 -13.64
CA LEU A 502 -10.86 7.65 -13.78
C LEU A 502 -11.17 7.27 -15.22
N LYS A 503 -11.95 8.11 -15.92
CA LYS A 503 -12.34 7.91 -17.32
C LYS A 503 -12.07 9.17 -18.10
N TYR A 504 -11.63 9.02 -19.34
CA TYR A 504 -11.44 10.17 -20.22
C TYR A 504 -12.73 11.00 -20.36
N VAL A 505 -12.62 12.29 -20.11
CA VAL A 505 -13.66 13.29 -20.33
C VAL A 505 -13.08 14.41 -21.17
N HIS A 506 -13.77 14.82 -22.24
CA HIS A 506 -13.31 15.94 -23.05
C HIS A 506 -13.24 17.24 -22.24
N GLY A 507 -12.06 17.86 -22.19
CA GLY A 507 -11.80 19.05 -21.37
C GLY A 507 -11.56 18.76 -19.88
N GLY A 508 -11.53 17.49 -19.46
CA GLY A 508 -11.11 17.04 -18.14
C GLY A 508 -9.60 16.81 -18.03
N GLU A 509 -9.20 15.87 -17.19
CA GLU A 509 -7.80 15.49 -17.02
C GLU A 509 -7.24 14.84 -18.30
N TYR A 510 -5.94 15.01 -18.54
CA TYR A 510 -5.26 14.37 -19.66
C TYR A 510 -5.12 12.86 -19.43
N HIS A 511 -5.30 12.08 -20.51
CA HIS A 511 -5.04 10.63 -20.50
C HIS A 511 -4.01 10.29 -21.58
N ALA A 512 -3.00 9.50 -21.22
CA ALA A 512 -1.96 9.08 -22.17
C ALA A 512 -2.50 8.15 -23.28
N TYR A 513 -3.62 7.48 -23.01
CA TYR A 513 -4.39 6.70 -23.99
C TYR A 513 -5.74 7.37 -24.30
N ASN A 514 -5.72 8.68 -24.61
CA ASN A 514 -6.91 9.39 -25.05
C ASN A 514 -7.40 8.87 -26.43
N PRO A 515 -8.64 9.20 -26.83
CA PRO A 515 -9.24 8.70 -28.08
C PRO A 515 -8.40 8.94 -29.34
N ASP A 516 -7.68 10.07 -29.44
CA ASP A 516 -6.87 10.37 -30.62
C ASP A 516 -5.63 9.50 -30.70
N VAL A 517 -4.94 9.27 -29.55
CA VAL A 517 -3.79 8.36 -29.45
C VAL A 517 -4.21 6.93 -29.77
N VAL A 518 -5.33 6.46 -29.23
CA VAL A 518 -5.82 5.10 -29.49
C VAL A 518 -6.20 4.92 -30.97
N ARG A 519 -6.94 5.86 -31.54
CA ARG A 519 -7.38 5.80 -32.95
C ARG A 519 -6.19 5.81 -33.92
N THR A 520 -5.22 6.70 -33.71
CA THR A 520 -4.02 6.78 -34.58
C THR A 520 -3.14 5.55 -34.42
N LEU A 521 -3.00 4.96 -33.24
CA LEU A 521 -2.32 3.68 -33.03
C LEU A 521 -2.99 2.57 -33.84
N GLN A 522 -4.32 2.47 -33.75
CA GLN A 522 -5.08 1.45 -34.48
C GLN A 522 -4.95 1.64 -36.00
N GLN A 523 -5.00 2.88 -36.48
CA GLN A 523 -4.82 3.22 -37.92
C GLN A 523 -3.42 2.82 -38.38
N ALA A 524 -2.38 3.19 -37.64
CA ALA A 524 -1.00 2.85 -37.99
C ALA A 524 -0.77 1.34 -38.09
N VAL A 525 -1.34 0.56 -37.18
CA VAL A 525 -1.24 -0.91 -37.19
C VAL A 525 -2.05 -1.52 -38.34
N GLN A 526 -3.22 -0.95 -38.71
CA GLN A 526 -4.06 -1.46 -39.80
C GLN A 526 -3.46 -1.16 -41.17
N SER A 527 -2.93 0.03 -41.34
CA SER A 527 -2.36 0.45 -42.64
C SER A 527 -0.95 -0.16 -42.86
N GLY A 528 -0.18 -0.33 -41.79
CA GLY A 528 1.23 -0.68 -41.91
C GLY A 528 2.11 0.45 -42.45
N GLU A 529 1.54 1.62 -42.69
CA GLU A 529 2.23 2.78 -43.27
C GLU A 529 3.02 3.55 -42.22
N TYR A 530 4.30 3.80 -42.49
CA TYR A 530 5.16 4.54 -41.56
C TYR A 530 4.67 5.96 -41.28
N ARG A 531 3.99 6.61 -42.23
CA ARG A 531 3.38 7.92 -42.05
C ARG A 531 2.32 7.93 -40.94
N ASP A 532 1.48 6.88 -40.88
CA ASP A 532 0.45 6.78 -39.84
C ASP A 532 1.10 6.53 -38.47
N TYR A 533 2.19 5.73 -38.43
CA TYR A 533 2.98 5.59 -37.19
C TYR A 533 3.62 6.93 -36.78
N GLN A 534 4.11 7.75 -37.72
CA GLN A 534 4.65 9.07 -37.37
C GLN A 534 3.60 9.96 -36.71
N GLN A 535 2.34 9.97 -37.18
CA GLN A 535 1.25 10.71 -36.54
C GLN A 535 1.02 10.22 -35.10
N TYR A 536 0.94 8.92 -34.90
CA TYR A 536 0.84 8.34 -33.56
C TYR A 536 2.03 8.74 -32.66
N SER A 537 3.24 8.61 -33.17
CA SER A 537 4.46 8.95 -32.46
C SER A 537 4.51 10.43 -32.09
N GLN A 538 4.06 11.32 -32.98
CA GLN A 538 3.97 12.75 -32.72
C GLN A 538 3.00 13.06 -31.58
N LEU A 539 1.79 12.49 -31.60
CA LEU A 539 0.81 12.66 -30.53
C LEU A 539 1.31 12.18 -29.16
N VAL A 540 2.14 11.15 -29.14
CA VAL A 540 2.72 10.61 -27.90
C VAL A 540 3.92 11.43 -27.43
N ASN A 541 4.82 11.81 -28.32
CA ASN A 541 6.11 12.42 -27.95
C ASN A 541 6.05 13.93 -27.78
N GLU A 542 5.10 14.63 -28.44
CA GLU A 542 4.93 16.09 -28.38
C GLU A 542 3.78 16.56 -27.47
N ARG A 543 3.30 15.67 -26.62
CA ARG A 543 2.24 15.95 -25.62
C ARG A 543 2.75 16.82 -24.47
N PRO A 544 1.87 17.46 -23.69
CA PRO A 544 2.23 18.00 -22.39
C PRO A 544 2.83 16.89 -21.50
N ALA A 545 3.80 17.24 -20.66
CA ALA A 545 4.45 16.29 -19.80
C ALA A 545 3.43 15.61 -18.88
N ALA A 546 3.36 14.29 -18.92
CA ALA A 546 2.46 13.46 -18.10
C ALA A 546 3.24 12.47 -17.22
N THR A 547 4.45 12.11 -17.65
CA THR A 547 5.36 11.18 -16.94
C THR A 547 6.74 11.81 -16.80
N LEU A 548 7.59 11.26 -15.93
CA LEU A 548 8.94 11.81 -15.72
C LEU A 548 9.79 11.75 -17.00
N ARG A 549 9.66 10.71 -17.81
CA ARG A 549 10.41 10.61 -19.07
C ARG A 549 10.05 11.69 -20.09
N ASP A 550 8.88 12.31 -20.00
CA ASP A 550 8.49 13.42 -20.88
C ASP A 550 9.33 14.68 -20.61
N LEU A 551 9.90 14.79 -19.39
CA LEU A 551 10.80 15.88 -18.99
C LEU A 551 12.26 15.66 -19.44
N LEU A 552 12.59 14.45 -19.93
CA LEU A 552 13.94 14.12 -20.36
C LEU A 552 14.15 14.44 -21.83
N ALA A 553 15.19 15.21 -22.15
CA ALA A 553 15.65 15.46 -23.51
C ALA A 553 16.85 14.56 -23.84
N LEU A 554 16.96 14.14 -25.09
CA LEU A 554 18.16 13.48 -25.59
C LEU A 554 19.27 14.52 -25.78
N ASN A 555 20.45 14.20 -25.31
CA ASN A 555 21.67 15.00 -25.57
C ASN A 555 22.57 14.18 -26.50
N PRO A 556 22.44 14.33 -27.82
CA PRO A 556 23.27 13.60 -28.79
C PRO A 556 24.72 14.05 -28.69
N GLY A 557 25.65 13.12 -28.91
CA GLY A 557 27.07 13.44 -29.05
C GLY A 557 27.37 14.30 -30.29
N ASP A 558 28.55 14.90 -30.32
CA ASP A 558 28.96 15.80 -31.41
C ASP A 558 29.26 15.03 -32.73
N GLU A 559 29.58 13.77 -32.65
CA GLU A 559 29.89 12.91 -33.80
C GLU A 559 28.82 11.83 -34.02
N ALA A 560 28.29 11.77 -35.25
CA ALA A 560 27.40 10.71 -35.68
C ALA A 560 28.21 9.42 -35.92
N ILE A 561 27.71 8.30 -35.42
CA ILE A 561 28.27 6.97 -35.72
C ILE A 561 27.71 6.41 -37.03
N ASP A 562 28.50 5.57 -37.75
CA ASP A 562 28.02 4.91 -38.92
C ASP A 562 26.84 3.97 -38.57
N ILE A 563 25.79 4.00 -39.39
CA ILE A 563 24.60 3.16 -39.18
C ILE A 563 24.96 1.64 -39.16
N ALA A 564 26.03 1.24 -39.85
CA ALA A 564 26.54 -0.14 -39.82
C ALA A 564 27.04 -0.57 -38.41
N GLN A 565 27.33 0.39 -37.54
CA GLN A 565 27.74 0.15 -36.15
C GLN A 565 26.52 0.08 -35.19
N VAL A 566 25.33 0.42 -35.68
CA VAL A 566 24.09 0.33 -34.89
C VAL A 566 23.51 -1.08 -34.99
N GLU A 567 23.04 -1.61 -33.87
CA GLU A 567 22.41 -2.93 -33.81
C GLU A 567 21.20 -2.99 -34.77
N SER A 568 21.12 -4.07 -35.56
CA SER A 568 20.05 -4.21 -36.55
C SER A 568 18.68 -4.38 -35.92
N ALA A 569 17.61 -4.01 -36.62
CA ALA A 569 16.25 -4.19 -36.14
C ALA A 569 15.94 -5.64 -35.73
N LYS A 570 16.48 -6.64 -36.43
CA LYS A 570 16.30 -8.06 -36.08
C LYS A 570 16.93 -8.41 -34.74
N GLU A 571 18.08 -7.85 -34.44
CA GLU A 571 18.73 -8.05 -33.14
C GLU A 571 17.99 -7.30 -32.03
N LEU A 572 17.50 -6.06 -32.30
CA LEU A 572 16.70 -5.28 -31.36
C LEU A 572 15.40 -5.99 -30.98
N TYR A 573 14.75 -6.70 -31.91
CA TYR A 573 13.51 -7.43 -31.61
C TYR A 573 13.66 -8.47 -30.49
N LYS A 574 14.86 -9.03 -30.31
CA LYS A 574 15.18 -9.98 -29.22
C LYS A 574 15.16 -9.35 -27.82
N ARG A 575 15.11 -8.01 -27.75
CA ARG A 575 15.03 -7.25 -26.51
C ARG A 575 13.59 -6.87 -26.11
N PHE A 576 12.62 -7.26 -26.95
CA PHE A 576 11.21 -6.90 -26.77
C PHE A 576 10.40 -8.08 -26.27
N ASP A 577 9.63 -7.84 -25.21
CA ASP A 577 8.79 -8.84 -24.57
C ASP A 577 7.35 -8.36 -24.48
N THR A 578 6.39 -9.27 -24.48
CA THR A 578 5.10 -8.93 -23.89
C THR A 578 5.24 -8.92 -22.37
N ALA A 579 4.65 -7.92 -21.70
CA ALA A 579 4.48 -7.98 -20.25
C ALA A 579 3.60 -9.17 -19.86
N ALA A 580 3.73 -9.63 -18.61
CA ALA A 580 3.00 -10.80 -18.12
C ALA A 580 1.47 -10.56 -18.10
N MET A 581 0.76 -11.26 -18.96
CA MET A 581 -0.71 -11.23 -19.07
C MET A 581 -1.24 -12.66 -19.09
N SER A 582 -1.93 -13.07 -18.03
CA SER A 582 -2.37 -14.47 -17.86
C SER A 582 -3.63 -14.81 -18.65
N ILE A 583 -3.80 -16.09 -18.97
CA ILE A 583 -5.10 -16.63 -19.42
C ILE A 583 -6.07 -16.50 -18.25
N GLY A 584 -7.18 -15.82 -18.47
CA GLY A 584 -8.15 -15.37 -17.46
C GLY A 584 -8.23 -13.83 -17.38
N ALA A 585 -7.12 -13.13 -17.63
CA ALA A 585 -7.13 -11.71 -18.00
C ALA A 585 -7.29 -11.51 -19.51
N LEU A 586 -6.77 -12.44 -20.32
CA LEU A 586 -6.93 -12.52 -21.76
C LEU A 586 -7.67 -13.80 -22.17
N SER A 587 -8.34 -13.75 -23.34
CA SER A 587 -8.84 -14.97 -23.98
C SER A 587 -7.68 -15.84 -24.50
N PRO A 588 -7.90 -17.15 -24.66
CA PRO A 588 -6.89 -18.04 -25.25
C PRO A 588 -6.38 -17.55 -26.60
N GLU A 589 -7.25 -17.07 -27.47
CA GLU A 589 -6.93 -16.59 -28.82
C GLU A 589 -6.01 -15.36 -28.77
N ALA A 590 -6.32 -14.40 -27.90
CA ALA A 590 -5.49 -13.21 -27.72
C ALA A 590 -4.11 -13.58 -27.17
N HIS A 591 -4.05 -14.49 -26.20
CA HIS A 591 -2.81 -14.95 -25.60
C HIS A 591 -1.93 -15.71 -26.60
N GLU A 592 -2.53 -16.56 -27.44
CA GLU A 592 -1.83 -17.28 -28.52
C GLU A 592 -1.33 -16.35 -29.60
N SER A 593 -2.15 -15.38 -30.03
CA SER A 593 -1.78 -14.39 -31.03
C SER A 593 -0.59 -13.54 -30.61
N LEU A 594 -0.50 -13.16 -29.32
CA LEU A 594 0.67 -12.46 -28.80
C LEU A 594 1.93 -13.32 -28.87
N ALA A 595 1.84 -14.58 -28.46
CA ALA A 595 2.96 -15.50 -28.52
C ALA A 595 3.45 -15.73 -29.96
N GLU A 596 2.52 -15.95 -30.90
CA GLU A 596 2.81 -16.16 -32.30
C GLU A 596 3.46 -14.91 -32.94
N ALA A 597 2.94 -13.71 -32.64
CA ALA A 597 3.50 -12.46 -33.13
C ALA A 597 4.93 -12.23 -32.64
N MET A 598 5.16 -12.41 -31.33
CA MET A 598 6.50 -12.23 -30.74
C MET A 598 7.52 -13.27 -31.25
N ASN A 599 7.11 -14.52 -31.34
CA ASN A 599 7.97 -15.58 -31.89
C ASN A 599 8.30 -15.31 -33.37
N GLY A 600 7.34 -14.77 -34.17
CA GLY A 600 7.53 -14.41 -35.55
C GLY A 600 8.59 -13.32 -35.79
N ILE A 601 8.73 -12.36 -34.87
CA ILE A 601 9.75 -11.30 -34.94
C ILE A 601 11.05 -11.65 -34.18
N GLY A 602 11.08 -12.79 -33.47
CA GLY A 602 12.23 -13.20 -32.62
C GLY A 602 12.25 -12.60 -31.22
N GLY A 603 11.19 -11.94 -30.80
CA GLY A 603 10.97 -11.45 -29.44
C GLY A 603 10.43 -12.53 -28.50
N PHE A 604 9.97 -12.13 -27.33
CA PHE A 604 9.49 -13.05 -26.30
C PHE A 604 8.05 -12.73 -25.88
N SER A 605 7.26 -13.78 -25.61
CA SER A 605 5.95 -13.65 -25.00
C SER A 605 5.96 -14.22 -23.59
N ASN A 606 5.29 -13.55 -22.65
CA ASN A 606 5.16 -13.97 -21.26
C ASN A 606 3.80 -14.64 -21.00
N SER A 607 3.81 -15.84 -20.45
CA SER A 607 2.59 -16.60 -20.16
C SER A 607 1.70 -15.97 -19.07
N GLY A 608 2.25 -15.09 -18.22
CA GLY A 608 1.61 -14.70 -16.98
C GLY A 608 1.49 -15.85 -15.99
N GLU A 609 0.81 -15.63 -14.87
CA GLU A 609 0.71 -16.55 -13.73
C GLU A 609 -0.43 -17.60 -13.84
N GLY A 610 -0.82 -17.99 -15.00
CA GLY A 610 -1.97 -18.88 -15.19
C GLY A 610 -1.67 -20.25 -15.76
N GLY A 611 -0.39 -20.59 -15.91
CA GLY A 611 0.03 -21.77 -16.67
C GLY A 611 -0.10 -21.57 -18.17
N GLU A 612 0.14 -22.62 -18.93
CA GLU A 612 0.00 -22.63 -20.38
C GLU A 612 -0.47 -24.01 -20.86
N ASP A 613 -1.29 -24.05 -21.90
CA ASP A 613 -1.75 -25.33 -22.47
C ASP A 613 -0.56 -26.10 -23.07
N PRO A 614 -0.30 -27.35 -22.61
CA PRO A 614 0.78 -28.17 -23.15
C PRO A 614 0.71 -28.38 -24.66
N ALA A 615 -0.46 -28.29 -25.29
CA ALA A 615 -0.63 -28.38 -26.73
C ALA A 615 0.12 -27.27 -27.50
N ARG A 616 0.52 -26.18 -26.83
CA ARG A 616 1.30 -25.08 -27.40
C ARG A 616 2.80 -25.36 -27.41
N TYR A 617 3.29 -26.32 -26.60
CA TYR A 617 4.71 -26.62 -26.51
C TYR A 617 5.24 -27.16 -27.84
N GLY A 618 6.41 -26.65 -28.27
CA GLY A 618 7.02 -27.02 -29.57
C GLY A 618 6.34 -26.35 -30.78
N THR A 619 5.36 -25.46 -30.59
CA THR A 619 4.74 -24.70 -31.67
C THR A 619 5.16 -23.21 -31.62
N ASN A 620 4.85 -22.43 -32.67
CA ASN A 620 5.07 -20.96 -32.68
C ASN A 620 4.17 -20.19 -31.74
N LYS A 621 3.20 -20.85 -31.07
CA LYS A 621 2.28 -20.25 -30.10
C LYS A 621 2.77 -20.38 -28.64
N VAL A 622 3.95 -20.98 -28.42
CA VAL A 622 4.51 -21.12 -27.08
C VAL A 622 4.98 -19.78 -26.52
N SER A 623 4.63 -19.51 -25.25
CA SER A 623 5.20 -18.38 -24.50
C SER A 623 6.58 -18.75 -23.99
N ARG A 624 7.61 -18.05 -24.46
CA ARG A 624 9.01 -18.36 -24.13
C ARG A 624 9.43 -17.90 -22.73
N ILE A 625 8.71 -16.89 -22.18
CA ILE A 625 8.82 -16.49 -20.77
C ILE A 625 7.69 -17.14 -20.01
N LYS A 626 8.00 -17.88 -18.95
CA LYS A 626 7.03 -18.55 -18.10
C LYS A 626 7.07 -17.98 -16.69
N GLN A 627 5.94 -17.41 -16.24
CA GLN A 627 5.87 -16.76 -14.94
C GLN A 627 5.54 -17.75 -13.83
N VAL A 628 6.21 -17.61 -12.69
CA VAL A 628 5.99 -18.34 -11.45
C VAL A 628 5.60 -17.33 -10.37
N ALA A 629 4.35 -17.40 -9.92
CA ALA A 629 3.83 -16.56 -8.85
C ALA A 629 3.57 -17.38 -7.57
N SER A 630 3.22 -16.74 -6.48
CA SER A 630 3.01 -17.36 -5.16
C SER A 630 2.05 -18.56 -5.21
N GLY A 631 0.94 -18.45 -5.95
CA GLY A 631 -0.06 -19.51 -6.07
C GLY A 631 0.38 -20.73 -6.89
N ARG A 632 1.51 -20.66 -7.59
CA ARG A 632 2.06 -21.78 -8.44
C ARG A 632 1.05 -22.36 -9.42
N PHE A 633 0.02 -21.59 -9.84
CA PHE A 633 -1.01 -22.08 -10.74
C PHE A 633 -0.43 -22.52 -12.10
N GLY A 634 -0.65 -23.79 -12.44
CA GLY A 634 -0.16 -24.36 -13.71
C GLY A 634 1.35 -24.57 -13.79
N VAL A 635 2.09 -24.40 -12.72
CA VAL A 635 3.55 -24.60 -12.68
C VAL A 635 3.85 -26.10 -12.52
N THR A 636 4.27 -26.71 -13.61
CA THR A 636 4.66 -28.13 -13.68
C THR A 636 6.07 -28.24 -14.21
N PRO A 637 6.76 -29.39 -14.04
CA PRO A 637 8.06 -29.62 -14.69
C PRO A 637 8.00 -29.42 -16.21
N ALA A 638 6.95 -29.90 -16.89
CA ALA A 638 6.76 -29.68 -18.32
C ALA A 638 6.64 -28.20 -18.69
N TYR A 639 5.93 -27.41 -17.88
CA TYR A 639 5.86 -25.97 -18.06
C TYR A 639 7.24 -25.32 -17.94
N LEU A 640 8.01 -25.66 -16.92
CA LEU A 640 9.31 -25.05 -16.64
C LEU A 640 10.40 -25.42 -17.68
N VAL A 641 10.44 -26.66 -18.15
CA VAL A 641 11.47 -27.09 -19.14
C VAL A 641 11.22 -26.53 -20.54
N ASN A 642 9.98 -26.05 -20.83
CA ASN A 642 9.64 -25.37 -22.07
C ASN A 642 9.83 -23.85 -22.02
N ALA A 643 10.55 -23.33 -21.02
CA ALA A 643 10.84 -21.90 -20.87
C ALA A 643 12.25 -21.57 -21.36
N ASP A 644 12.42 -20.45 -22.05
CA ASP A 644 13.71 -19.80 -22.25
C ASP A 644 14.03 -18.85 -21.08
N VAL A 645 12.98 -18.27 -20.47
CA VAL A 645 13.08 -17.43 -19.27
C VAL A 645 12.02 -17.88 -18.27
N ILE A 646 12.41 -18.14 -17.03
CA ILE A 646 11.50 -18.37 -15.92
C ILE A 646 11.47 -17.10 -15.08
N GLN A 647 10.29 -16.47 -14.97
CA GLN A 647 10.14 -15.22 -14.25
C GLN A 647 9.44 -15.41 -12.90
N ILE A 648 10.14 -15.15 -11.81
CA ILE A 648 9.59 -15.10 -10.46
C ILE A 648 8.86 -13.77 -10.31
N LYS A 649 7.55 -13.81 -10.08
CA LYS A 649 6.73 -12.62 -9.83
C LYS A 649 6.71 -12.30 -8.35
N VAL A 650 7.50 -11.33 -7.92
CA VAL A 650 7.43 -10.81 -6.55
C VAL A 650 6.24 -9.86 -6.39
N ALA A 651 6.07 -8.93 -7.32
CA ALA A 651 4.97 -7.98 -7.33
C ALA A 651 4.59 -7.56 -8.75
N GLN A 652 3.52 -6.79 -8.89
CA GLN A 652 3.02 -6.25 -10.14
C GLN A 652 2.88 -4.72 -10.05
N GLY A 653 3.44 -3.98 -10.99
CA GLY A 653 3.61 -2.52 -10.92
C GLY A 653 2.33 -1.73 -10.66
N ALA A 654 1.26 -2.08 -11.35
CA ALA A 654 0.01 -1.34 -11.25
C ALA A 654 -0.86 -1.71 -10.03
N LYS A 655 -0.53 -2.77 -9.31
CA LYS A 655 -1.20 -3.17 -8.05
C LYS A 655 -0.24 -3.88 -7.10
N PRO A 656 0.84 -3.23 -6.69
CA PRO A 656 1.80 -3.86 -5.81
C PRO A 656 1.17 -4.23 -4.47
N GLY A 657 1.63 -5.34 -3.88
CA GLY A 657 1.16 -5.80 -2.58
C GLY A 657 -0.22 -6.48 -2.54
N GLU A 658 -0.96 -6.58 -3.66
CA GLU A 658 -2.28 -7.22 -3.70
C GLU A 658 -2.29 -8.66 -4.21
N GLY A 659 -1.28 -9.03 -4.98
CA GLY A 659 -1.21 -10.33 -5.64
C GLY A 659 -2.20 -10.53 -6.76
N GLY A 660 -2.34 -11.79 -7.21
CA GLY A 660 -3.29 -12.21 -8.22
C GLY A 660 -4.57 -12.76 -7.59
N GLN A 661 -5.72 -12.35 -8.10
CA GLN A 661 -7.02 -12.94 -7.77
C GLN A 661 -7.80 -13.19 -9.05
N LEU A 662 -8.39 -14.37 -9.17
CA LEU A 662 -9.33 -14.70 -10.23
C LEU A 662 -10.67 -15.12 -9.58
N PRO A 663 -11.73 -14.33 -9.74
CA PRO A 663 -13.06 -14.68 -9.20
C PRO A 663 -13.55 -16.02 -9.72
N GLY A 664 -14.32 -16.74 -8.91
CA GLY A 664 -14.78 -18.09 -9.23
C GLY A 664 -15.60 -18.19 -10.51
N ASP A 665 -16.40 -17.17 -10.83
CA ASP A 665 -17.18 -17.07 -12.07
C ASP A 665 -16.31 -17.03 -13.35
N LYS A 666 -15.07 -16.55 -13.24
CA LYS A 666 -14.07 -16.57 -14.33
C LYS A 666 -13.25 -17.87 -14.39
N VAL A 667 -13.32 -18.72 -13.36
CA VAL A 667 -12.62 -20.00 -13.33
C VAL A 667 -13.44 -21.04 -14.10
N THR A 668 -13.40 -20.95 -15.43
CA THR A 668 -14.03 -21.91 -16.34
C THR A 668 -13.37 -23.30 -16.25
N PRO A 669 -13.99 -24.37 -16.74
CA PRO A 669 -13.36 -25.70 -16.80
C PRO A 669 -11.98 -25.69 -17.50
N TYR A 670 -11.83 -24.88 -18.54
CA TYR A 670 -10.55 -24.73 -19.25
C TYR A 670 -9.47 -24.08 -18.38
N ILE A 671 -9.80 -22.95 -17.73
CA ILE A 671 -8.89 -22.27 -16.82
C ILE A 671 -8.53 -23.14 -15.63
N ALA A 672 -9.52 -23.82 -15.03
CA ALA A 672 -9.29 -24.74 -13.93
C ALA A 672 -8.32 -25.87 -14.30
N LYS A 673 -8.49 -26.45 -15.51
CA LYS A 673 -7.56 -27.44 -16.04
C LYS A 673 -6.12 -26.90 -16.16
N LEU A 674 -5.93 -25.70 -16.71
CA LEU A 674 -4.61 -25.07 -16.87
C LEU A 674 -3.96 -24.76 -15.52
N ARG A 675 -4.76 -24.35 -14.53
CA ARG A 675 -4.29 -23.93 -13.20
C ARG A 675 -4.22 -25.08 -12.19
N TYR A 676 -4.59 -26.28 -12.57
CA TYR A 676 -4.74 -27.46 -11.69
C TYR A 676 -5.63 -27.17 -10.48
N SER A 677 -6.80 -26.58 -10.74
CA SER A 677 -7.78 -26.15 -9.74
C SER A 677 -9.20 -26.65 -10.06
N VAL A 678 -10.17 -26.23 -9.25
CA VAL A 678 -11.57 -26.62 -9.40
C VAL A 678 -12.36 -25.49 -10.08
N PRO A 679 -13.20 -25.77 -11.09
CA PRO A 679 -14.05 -24.78 -11.72
C PRO A 679 -14.99 -24.11 -10.70
N GLY A 680 -15.24 -22.81 -10.87
CA GLY A 680 -16.14 -22.03 -10.02
C GLY A 680 -15.57 -21.61 -8.66
N VAL A 681 -14.34 -22.01 -8.32
CA VAL A 681 -13.70 -21.64 -7.06
C VAL A 681 -12.74 -20.47 -7.29
N THR A 682 -12.86 -19.42 -6.49
CA THR A 682 -11.96 -18.26 -6.52
C THR A 682 -10.52 -18.68 -6.26
N LEU A 683 -9.60 -18.22 -7.09
CA LEU A 683 -8.17 -18.49 -6.98
C LEU A 683 -7.44 -17.24 -6.49
N ILE A 684 -6.62 -17.41 -5.46
CA ILE A 684 -5.81 -16.35 -4.85
C ILE A 684 -4.34 -16.72 -4.99
N SER A 685 -3.54 -15.80 -5.53
CA SER A 685 -2.08 -15.86 -5.56
C SER A 685 -1.55 -14.70 -4.71
N PRO A 686 -1.32 -14.91 -3.41
CA PRO A 686 -0.92 -13.83 -2.51
C PRO A 686 0.43 -13.22 -2.89
N PRO A 687 0.66 -11.93 -2.66
CA PRO A 687 1.96 -11.28 -2.81
C PRO A 687 2.73 -11.30 -1.48
N PRO A 688 4.04 -11.32 -1.50
CA PRO A 688 4.90 -12.06 -2.40
C PRO A 688 4.75 -13.57 -2.17
N HIS A 689 5.69 -14.37 -2.63
CA HIS A 689 5.63 -15.81 -2.38
C HIS A 689 5.65 -16.12 -0.87
N HIS A 690 4.75 -16.99 -0.41
CA HIS A 690 4.61 -17.35 1.01
C HIS A 690 5.84 -18.07 1.60
N ASP A 691 6.70 -18.57 0.75
CA ASP A 691 7.93 -19.27 1.07
C ASP A 691 9.17 -18.38 0.96
N ILE A 692 9.00 -17.09 0.67
CA ILE A 692 10.09 -16.12 0.54
C ILE A 692 9.90 -15.01 1.58
N TYR A 693 10.79 -14.98 2.58
CA TYR A 693 10.84 -13.97 3.65
C TYR A 693 12.17 -13.24 3.70
N SER A 694 13.13 -13.67 2.89
CA SER A 694 14.47 -13.10 2.79
C SER A 694 15.06 -13.30 1.40
N ILE A 695 16.20 -12.66 1.12
CA ILE A 695 16.96 -12.86 -0.11
C ILE A 695 17.47 -14.29 -0.21
N GLU A 696 17.80 -14.94 0.89
CA GLU A 696 18.26 -16.33 0.95
C GLU A 696 17.16 -17.30 0.50
N ASP A 697 15.91 -17.08 0.93
CA ASP A 697 14.77 -17.88 0.47
C ASP A 697 14.54 -17.70 -1.04
N LEU A 698 14.71 -16.46 -1.55
CA LEU A 698 14.66 -16.19 -2.98
C LEU A 698 15.81 -16.89 -3.73
N ALA A 699 17.02 -16.89 -3.18
CA ALA A 699 18.16 -17.59 -3.74
C ALA A 699 17.91 -19.09 -3.85
N GLN A 700 17.25 -19.69 -2.84
CA GLN A 700 16.85 -21.10 -2.88
C GLN A 700 15.85 -21.36 -4.02
N LEU A 701 14.83 -20.53 -4.19
CA LEU A 701 13.87 -20.66 -5.29
C LEU A 701 14.56 -20.51 -6.65
N ILE A 702 15.48 -19.55 -6.81
CA ILE A 702 16.27 -19.36 -8.03
C ILE A 702 17.09 -20.61 -8.34
N PHE A 703 17.76 -21.18 -7.32
CA PHE A 703 18.53 -22.40 -7.45
C PHE A 703 17.65 -23.57 -7.88
N ASP A 704 16.50 -23.79 -7.23
CA ASP A 704 15.59 -24.90 -7.55
C ASP A 704 15.07 -24.82 -8.99
N LEU A 705 14.65 -23.62 -9.43
CA LEU A 705 14.21 -23.40 -10.81
C LEU A 705 15.35 -23.66 -11.82
N LYS A 706 16.57 -23.27 -11.48
CA LYS A 706 17.76 -23.50 -12.30
C LYS A 706 18.13 -25.01 -12.39
N GLN A 707 17.87 -25.79 -11.33
CA GLN A 707 18.03 -27.23 -11.36
C GLN A 707 17.02 -27.92 -12.30
N VAL A 708 15.78 -27.43 -12.32
CA VAL A 708 14.72 -27.95 -13.22
C VAL A 708 15.02 -27.62 -14.68
N ASN A 709 15.48 -26.39 -14.98
CA ASN A 709 15.83 -25.96 -16.33
C ASN A 709 17.15 -25.16 -16.32
N PRO A 710 18.31 -25.84 -16.40
CA PRO A 710 19.63 -25.20 -16.39
C PRO A 710 19.86 -24.20 -17.53
N LYS A 711 19.13 -24.35 -18.64
CA LYS A 711 19.28 -23.50 -19.83
C LYS A 711 18.49 -22.20 -19.74
N ALA A 712 17.40 -22.16 -18.96
CA ALA A 712 16.58 -20.98 -18.83
C ALA A 712 17.29 -19.88 -18.02
N MET A 713 17.10 -18.64 -18.42
CA MET A 713 17.42 -17.49 -17.58
C MET A 713 16.38 -17.41 -16.45
N ILE A 714 16.82 -17.08 -15.25
CA ILE A 714 15.92 -16.80 -14.12
C ILE A 714 15.76 -15.29 -13.98
N SER A 715 14.54 -14.83 -14.19
CA SER A 715 14.14 -13.43 -14.04
C SER A 715 13.42 -13.21 -12.71
N VAL A 716 13.68 -12.08 -12.07
CA VAL A 716 12.91 -11.63 -10.89
C VAL A 716 12.23 -10.32 -11.23
N LYS A 717 10.89 -10.30 -11.15
CA LYS A 717 10.09 -9.10 -11.39
C LYS A 717 9.84 -8.35 -10.09
N LEU A 718 10.42 -7.15 -10.00
CA LEU A 718 10.26 -6.17 -8.93
C LEU A 718 9.44 -4.97 -9.41
N VAL A 719 8.99 -4.15 -8.48
CA VAL A 719 8.26 -2.91 -8.77
C VAL A 719 9.07 -1.72 -8.29
N SER A 720 8.99 -0.63 -9.06
CA SER A 720 9.61 0.64 -8.70
C SER A 720 9.04 1.19 -7.39
N GLU A 721 9.91 1.33 -6.41
CA GLU A 721 9.67 2.01 -5.15
C GLU A 721 11.01 2.48 -4.55
N PRO A 722 11.02 3.35 -3.54
CA PRO A 722 12.25 3.70 -2.81
C PRO A 722 12.89 2.47 -2.16
N GLY A 723 14.20 2.27 -2.38
CA GLY A 723 14.92 1.11 -1.86
C GLY A 723 14.98 -0.10 -2.80
N VAL A 724 14.31 -0.06 -3.96
CA VAL A 724 14.34 -1.17 -4.93
C VAL A 724 15.75 -1.51 -5.41
N GLY A 725 16.65 -0.54 -5.43
CA GLY A 725 18.08 -0.77 -5.75
C GLY A 725 18.79 -1.69 -4.75
N THR A 726 18.47 -1.57 -3.47
CA THR A 726 19.01 -2.47 -2.43
C THR A 726 18.46 -3.89 -2.61
N ILE A 727 17.16 -4.02 -2.85
CA ILE A 727 16.52 -5.31 -3.14
C ILE A 727 17.15 -5.94 -4.40
N ALA A 728 17.31 -5.18 -5.48
CA ALA A 728 17.92 -5.63 -6.72
C ALA A 728 19.37 -6.10 -6.54
N THR A 729 20.14 -5.44 -5.67
CA THR A 729 21.49 -5.86 -5.29
C THR A 729 21.47 -7.24 -4.62
N GLY A 730 20.52 -7.46 -3.71
CA GLY A 730 20.28 -8.77 -3.09
C GLY A 730 19.91 -9.84 -4.12
N VAL A 731 18.98 -9.53 -5.03
CA VAL A 731 18.54 -10.42 -6.11
C VAL A 731 19.72 -10.80 -7.04
N ALA A 732 20.59 -9.85 -7.36
CA ALA A 732 21.80 -10.11 -8.14
C ALA A 732 22.78 -11.03 -7.41
N LYS A 733 22.92 -10.87 -6.09
CA LYS A 733 23.72 -11.79 -5.24
C LYS A 733 23.10 -13.18 -5.12
N ALA A 734 21.79 -13.28 -5.24
CA ALA A 734 21.03 -14.54 -5.27
C ALA A 734 21.13 -15.27 -6.63
N TYR A 735 21.98 -14.81 -7.54
CA TYR A 735 22.24 -15.41 -8.87
C TYR A 735 21.05 -15.37 -9.85
N ALA A 736 20.18 -14.40 -9.78
CA ALA A 736 19.25 -14.13 -10.86
C ALA A 736 20.01 -13.68 -12.13
N ASP A 737 19.49 -14.01 -13.31
CA ASP A 737 20.07 -13.62 -14.60
C ASP A 737 19.51 -12.27 -15.11
N LEU A 738 18.28 -11.95 -14.72
CA LEU A 738 17.54 -10.76 -15.17
C LEU A 738 16.68 -10.17 -14.05
N ILE A 739 16.64 -8.85 -13.95
CA ILE A 739 15.69 -8.12 -13.08
C ILE A 739 14.78 -7.27 -13.96
N THR A 740 13.47 -7.43 -13.77
CA THR A 740 12.46 -6.54 -14.37
C THR A 740 12.02 -5.51 -13.35
N ILE A 741 12.11 -4.22 -13.69
CA ILE A 741 11.55 -3.11 -12.89
C ILE A 741 10.25 -2.66 -13.54
N ALA A 742 9.14 -2.89 -12.86
CA ALA A 742 7.80 -2.52 -13.33
C ALA A 742 7.39 -1.14 -12.79
N GLY A 743 6.82 -0.31 -13.65
CA GLY A 743 6.22 0.98 -13.26
C GLY A 743 4.75 0.86 -12.86
N TYR A 744 4.21 1.93 -12.24
CA TYR A 744 2.82 2.03 -11.80
C TYR A 744 1.79 2.01 -12.95
N ASP A 745 2.18 2.45 -14.13
CA ASP A 745 1.33 2.66 -15.32
C ASP A 745 1.08 1.40 -16.18
N GLY A 746 1.34 0.22 -15.61
CA GLY A 746 1.03 -1.07 -16.24
C GLY A 746 -0.45 -1.46 -16.11
N GLY A 747 -0.88 -2.49 -16.87
CA GLY A 747 -2.23 -3.05 -16.76
C GLY A 747 -2.45 -3.81 -15.46
N THR A 748 -3.66 -3.73 -14.88
CA THR A 748 -3.96 -4.33 -13.58
C THR A 748 -4.81 -5.59 -13.63
N GLY A 749 -5.63 -5.76 -14.68
CA GLY A 749 -6.89 -6.46 -14.46
C GLY A 749 -7.73 -5.70 -13.42
N ALA A 750 -8.72 -6.32 -12.78
CA ALA A 750 -9.51 -5.66 -11.75
C ALA A 750 -8.68 -5.43 -10.46
N SER A 751 -8.69 -4.19 -9.96
CA SER A 751 -7.98 -3.79 -8.74
C SER A 751 -8.69 -2.59 -8.08
N PRO A 752 -8.65 -2.46 -6.73
CA PRO A 752 -9.18 -1.28 -6.04
C PRO A 752 -8.58 0.01 -6.59
N LEU A 753 -9.41 1.07 -6.69
CA LEU A 753 -8.98 2.35 -7.24
C LEU A 753 -7.80 2.97 -6.47
N SER A 754 -7.78 2.83 -5.14
CA SER A 754 -6.67 3.33 -4.32
C SER A 754 -5.33 2.66 -4.67
N SER A 755 -5.34 1.40 -5.08
CA SER A 755 -4.13 0.75 -5.58
C SER A 755 -3.75 1.23 -6.99
N VAL A 756 -4.72 1.34 -7.90
CA VAL A 756 -4.48 1.79 -9.27
C VAL A 756 -3.91 3.20 -9.30
N LYS A 757 -4.52 4.10 -8.52
CA LYS A 757 -4.18 5.53 -8.51
C LYS A 757 -2.96 5.87 -7.65
N TYR A 758 -2.76 5.19 -6.52
CA TYR A 758 -1.85 5.67 -5.48
C TYR A 758 -0.77 4.68 -5.05
N ALA A 759 -0.72 3.47 -5.62
CA ALA A 759 0.35 2.53 -5.33
C ALA A 759 1.35 2.44 -6.47
N GLY A 760 2.62 2.17 -6.14
CA GLY A 760 3.70 2.07 -7.11
C GLY A 760 4.24 3.41 -7.60
N CYS A 761 5.47 3.39 -8.06
CA CYS A 761 6.23 4.56 -8.48
C CYS A 761 6.60 4.48 -9.97
N PRO A 762 7.06 5.60 -10.58
CA PRO A 762 7.53 5.59 -11.96
C PRO A 762 8.73 4.67 -12.12
N TRP A 763 8.75 3.87 -13.19
CA TRP A 763 9.89 2.99 -13.47
C TRP A 763 11.19 3.77 -13.70
N GLU A 764 11.11 5.01 -14.15
CA GLU A 764 12.26 5.87 -14.36
C GLU A 764 13.10 6.03 -13.08
N LEU A 765 12.46 6.19 -11.92
CA LEU A 765 13.14 6.26 -10.62
C LEU A 765 13.70 4.91 -10.20
N GLY A 766 12.90 3.85 -10.27
CA GLY A 766 13.34 2.51 -9.85
C GLY A 766 14.43 1.93 -10.73
N LEU A 767 14.38 2.16 -12.05
CA LEU A 767 15.42 1.72 -12.98
C LEU A 767 16.77 2.39 -12.69
N VAL A 768 16.77 3.72 -12.53
CA VAL A 768 18.01 4.48 -12.25
C VAL A 768 18.59 4.10 -10.89
N GLU A 769 17.75 4.00 -9.85
CA GLU A 769 18.18 3.54 -8.53
C GLU A 769 18.81 2.15 -8.61
N THR A 770 18.17 1.23 -9.32
CA THR A 770 18.68 -0.14 -9.53
C THR A 770 20.00 -0.12 -10.29
N GLN A 771 20.09 0.63 -11.39
CA GLN A 771 21.33 0.78 -12.18
C GLN A 771 22.48 1.29 -11.31
N GLN A 772 22.25 2.35 -10.55
CA GLN A 772 23.26 2.96 -9.66
C GLN A 772 23.67 2.00 -8.54
N ALA A 773 22.72 1.33 -7.89
CA ALA A 773 23.00 0.38 -6.81
C ALA A 773 23.83 -0.81 -7.31
N LEU A 774 23.51 -1.37 -8.47
CA LEU A 774 24.24 -2.47 -9.07
C LEU A 774 25.66 -2.06 -9.49
N VAL A 775 25.84 -0.86 -10.05
CA VAL A 775 27.16 -0.31 -10.41
C VAL A 775 28.00 -0.09 -9.15
N ALA A 776 27.45 0.57 -8.13
CA ALA A 776 28.13 0.85 -6.87
C ALA A 776 28.62 -0.41 -6.14
N ASN A 777 27.89 -1.52 -6.29
CA ASN A 777 28.23 -2.81 -5.69
C ASN A 777 29.03 -3.75 -6.64
N GLY A 778 29.44 -3.29 -7.83
CA GLY A 778 30.19 -4.09 -8.80
C GLY A 778 29.41 -5.30 -9.36
N LEU A 779 28.07 -5.24 -9.36
CA LEU A 779 27.18 -6.33 -9.77
C LEU A 779 26.53 -6.11 -11.15
N ARG A 780 26.59 -4.90 -11.71
CA ARG A 780 25.87 -4.56 -12.93
C ARG A 780 26.17 -5.47 -14.12
N HIS A 781 27.41 -5.90 -14.26
CA HIS A 781 27.85 -6.79 -15.34
C HIS A 781 27.36 -8.24 -15.22
N LYS A 782 26.82 -8.62 -14.07
CA LYS A 782 26.33 -9.99 -13.79
C LYS A 782 24.86 -10.19 -14.12
N ILE A 783 24.11 -9.10 -14.33
CA ILE A 783 22.66 -9.15 -14.43
C ILE A 783 22.15 -8.23 -15.53
N ARG A 784 21.12 -8.67 -16.24
CA ARG A 784 20.40 -7.85 -17.21
C ARG A 784 19.28 -7.07 -16.52
N LEU A 785 19.01 -5.84 -17.01
CA LEU A 785 17.89 -5.04 -16.55
C LEU A 785 16.83 -4.94 -17.64
N GLN A 786 15.59 -5.14 -17.21
CA GLN A 786 14.40 -4.97 -18.03
C GLN A 786 13.49 -3.94 -17.39
N VAL A 787 12.72 -3.22 -18.20
CA VAL A 787 11.68 -2.32 -17.73
C VAL A 787 10.34 -2.61 -18.41
N ASP A 788 9.24 -2.51 -17.66
CA ASP A 788 7.89 -2.49 -18.18
C ASP A 788 7.05 -1.38 -17.50
N GLY A 789 6.03 -0.92 -18.18
CA GLY A 789 5.10 0.13 -17.74
C GLY A 789 5.01 1.29 -18.75
N GLY A 790 3.89 1.43 -19.42
CA GLY A 790 3.53 2.58 -20.24
C GLY A 790 4.43 2.91 -21.43
N LEU A 791 5.31 2.01 -21.86
CA LEU A 791 6.17 2.20 -23.05
C LEU A 791 5.32 2.24 -24.32
N LYS A 792 5.52 3.25 -25.18
CA LYS A 792 4.65 3.54 -26.35
C LYS A 792 5.41 3.68 -27.67
N THR A 793 6.56 4.35 -27.66
CA THR A 793 7.32 4.69 -28.89
C THR A 793 8.79 4.36 -28.76
N GLY A 794 9.52 4.43 -29.88
CA GLY A 794 10.97 4.24 -29.88
C GLY A 794 11.72 5.25 -29.00
N LEU A 795 11.17 6.45 -28.79
CA LEU A 795 11.76 7.44 -27.88
C LEU A 795 11.75 6.98 -26.43
N ASP A 796 10.65 6.33 -25.97
CA ASP A 796 10.60 5.73 -24.64
C ASP A 796 11.68 4.66 -24.45
N ILE A 797 11.91 3.84 -25.50
CA ILE A 797 12.92 2.77 -25.49
C ILE A 797 14.33 3.35 -25.39
N ILE A 798 14.64 4.38 -26.17
CA ILE A 798 15.95 5.06 -26.14
C ILE A 798 16.19 5.66 -24.75
N LYS A 799 15.22 6.36 -24.19
CA LYS A 799 15.34 6.91 -22.84
C LYS A 799 15.56 5.83 -21.79
N ALA A 800 14.78 4.75 -21.85
CA ALA A 800 14.95 3.62 -20.93
C ALA A 800 16.31 2.93 -21.07
N ALA A 801 16.81 2.77 -22.30
CA ALA A 801 18.13 2.20 -22.55
C ALA A 801 19.26 3.07 -21.98
N ILE A 802 19.18 4.39 -22.14
CA ILE A 802 20.15 5.35 -21.57
C ILE A 802 20.12 5.28 -20.04
N LEU A 803 18.94 5.07 -19.43
CA LEU A 803 18.78 4.93 -17.99
C LEU A 803 19.21 3.54 -17.46
N GLY A 804 19.56 2.58 -18.33
CA GLY A 804 20.17 1.31 -17.95
C GLY A 804 19.42 0.05 -18.34
N ALA A 805 18.25 0.13 -19.00
CA ALA A 805 17.51 -1.04 -19.44
C ALA A 805 18.14 -1.70 -20.70
N GLU A 806 18.12 -3.02 -20.74
CA GLU A 806 18.63 -3.82 -21.89
C GLU A 806 17.51 -4.59 -22.61
N SER A 807 16.32 -4.68 -21.98
CA SER A 807 15.11 -5.26 -22.57
C SER A 807 13.86 -4.54 -22.09
N PHE A 808 12.76 -4.67 -22.83
CA PHE A 808 11.59 -3.81 -22.72
C PHE A 808 10.30 -4.61 -22.84
N GLY A 809 9.41 -4.46 -21.84
CA GLY A 809 8.14 -5.17 -21.78
C GLY A 809 6.95 -4.28 -22.16
N PHE A 810 6.04 -4.81 -22.99
CA PHE A 810 4.85 -4.11 -23.48
C PHE A 810 3.58 -4.84 -23.07
N GLY A 811 2.69 -4.19 -22.33
CA GLY A 811 1.39 -4.74 -21.92
C GLY A 811 0.21 -3.99 -22.56
N THR A 812 0.03 -2.74 -22.16
CA THR A 812 -1.13 -1.92 -22.54
C THR A 812 -1.20 -1.59 -24.03
N GLY A 813 -0.05 -1.28 -24.68
CA GLY A 813 -0.01 -0.96 -26.12
C GLY A 813 -0.58 -2.07 -27.00
N PRO A 814 -0.10 -3.33 -26.90
CA PRO A 814 -0.68 -4.46 -27.64
C PRO A 814 -2.16 -4.70 -27.37
N MET A 815 -2.64 -4.45 -26.15
CA MET A 815 -4.06 -4.60 -25.78
C MET A 815 -4.97 -3.63 -26.54
N TRP A 816 -4.58 -2.39 -26.70
CA TRP A 816 -5.35 -1.39 -27.47
C TRP A 816 -5.51 -1.75 -28.93
N ARG A 817 -4.63 -2.59 -29.47
CA ARG A 817 -4.76 -3.09 -30.84
C ARG A 817 -6.02 -3.94 -31.04
N TRP A 818 -6.40 -4.75 -30.05
CA TRP A 818 -7.58 -5.63 -30.11
C TRP A 818 -8.88 -4.97 -29.64
N ALA A 819 -8.81 -3.91 -28.86
CA ALA A 819 -9.97 -3.23 -28.28
C ALA A 819 -10.87 -2.48 -29.30
N VAL A 820 -10.67 -2.67 -30.60
CA VAL A 820 -11.37 -1.96 -31.68
C VAL A 820 -12.90 -2.11 -31.66
N ASN A 821 -13.46 -3.13 -30.99
CA ASN A 821 -14.89 -3.38 -30.96
C ASN A 821 -15.50 -3.62 -29.59
N THR A 822 -14.77 -3.39 -28.50
CA THR A 822 -15.28 -3.68 -27.16
C THR A 822 -15.08 -2.52 -26.19
N CYS A 823 -15.87 -1.45 -26.38
CA CYS A 823 -16.29 -0.58 -25.26
C CYS A 823 -17.16 -1.31 -24.22
N VAL A 824 -17.01 -2.63 -24.07
CA VAL A 824 -17.93 -3.48 -23.29
C VAL A 824 -17.26 -4.07 -22.04
N PHE A 825 -16.02 -3.68 -21.71
CA PHE A 825 -15.33 -4.21 -20.53
C PHE A 825 -15.05 -3.17 -19.44
N ALA A 826 -15.95 -2.22 -19.29
CA ALA A 826 -15.98 -1.33 -18.13
C ALA A 826 -17.34 -1.46 -17.43
N THR A 827 -17.66 -2.63 -16.94
CA THR A 827 -18.69 -2.87 -15.94
C THR A 827 -18.22 -3.97 -15.02
#